data_63bf01fb4abfad295d629530b33c558d
#
_entry.id   63bf01fb4abfad295d629530b33c558d
#
_cell.length_a   1.000
_cell.length_b   1.000
_cell.length_c   1.000
_cell.angle_alpha   90.00
_cell.angle_beta   90.00
_cell.angle_gamma   90.00
#
_symmetry.space_group_name_H-M   'P 1'
#
loop_
_entity.id
_entity.type
_entity.pdbx_description
1 polymer ?
#
loop_
_entity_poly.entity_id
_entity_poly.type
_entity_poly.pdbx_seq_one_letter_code
_entity_poly.pdbx_strand_id
1 'polypeptide(L)'
;MKDVWGHSGSMDQSLSELEIRHRTLAREAAVEGIVLLKNEGVLPLSTASAIALLGSGAEKTIKGGIGSGDVNNRENISIYQGMKEAGVTITSEDWLEDYEERYKNARNVWKEKILEDAKHVDNPFDAYASNPFILPEGRAVEAKDIADAKAAVYVLSRISGEGKDRRRVKGDYYLSEREAADLFFLNEKKIPVILLLNAGGPIELTDILENTENIKAILNISQPGQESGYAVADILLGNCVPSAKLTTTWARRYEDCPFAEDYSYLNGNLDTEEYKEGIFVGYRYFDSFGKKPLFPFGFGLSYTEFKIEFKGIETSEKELTVEMKVTNIGDTYAGKEVVQIYASLPQTEVKKEYRRLVGYAKTKLLQPGEAETLKITVGQKELAYFSEEKHQWIVEKGNYGIWTGNSSVSLEYSSTVKVEQSVSLEDTCVLENTAEIEEELWKTYECRKTTADNSHCIVFTPHPEEKKIYRSAYATEQMAEDLIPLLYGNIAETTSTLGAAGIRVPGTAGETTEGLLDKYGVPSLIMADGPAGIRLQQHYEVDRATDTVYGIGVLGALENGFLVDREEHEGADQYYQYCTAFPVGTVMAQTWNRDLMQRFGEAVALEMEAFHVNLWLAPGLNIHRNPLCGRNFEYYSEDPFLSGTLAASVTKGVQCRKGCGVTIKHFACNNQEDNRMGVDVKISERTLREIYLRGFEIAVKEGQPAAIMSSYNLVNGVHAANSKDLCTRIVRKEWGFDGVIMSDWNTTVPEDGSVAWKCAAAGNDIIMPGNAEDAESIREAYRNGDLTEEEIRSCAGRILKLISQLA
;
A
#
# COMPACT_ATOMS: atom_id res chain seq x y z
N MET A 1 26.78 29.56 -2.36
CA MET A 1 27.14 28.43 -1.50
C MET A 1 26.88 27.18 -2.32
N LYS A 2 27.87 26.79 -3.13
CA LYS A 2 27.89 25.46 -3.76
C LYS A 2 28.23 24.50 -2.62
N ASP A 3 27.42 23.44 -2.50
CA ASP A 3 27.69 22.21 -1.75
C ASP A 3 27.85 22.31 -0.23
N VAL A 4 26.72 22.41 0.46
CA VAL A 4 26.62 22.01 1.87
C VAL A 4 26.53 20.45 1.98
N TRP A 5 26.16 19.78 0.90
CA TRP A 5 25.96 18.33 0.84
C TRP A 5 26.83 17.76 -0.31
N GLY A 6 27.78 16.90 -0.01
CA GLY A 6 28.47 16.09 -1.00
C GLY A 6 27.53 15.20 -1.79
N HIS A 7 28.04 14.44 -2.76
CA HIS A 7 27.26 13.46 -3.51
C HIS A 7 26.62 12.42 -2.57
N SER A 8 25.40 12.02 -2.88
CA SER A 8 24.64 11.04 -2.10
C SER A 8 25.25 9.64 -2.22
N GLY A 9 25.19 8.85 -1.15
CA GLY A 9 25.69 7.49 -1.12
C GLY A 9 27.15 7.38 -0.69
N SER A 10 27.78 6.26 -1.01
CA SER A 10 29.15 5.92 -0.62
C SER A 10 30.01 5.53 -1.80
N MET A 11 31.28 5.89 -1.79
CA MET A 11 32.30 5.36 -2.74
C MET A 11 32.74 3.92 -2.36
N ASP A 12 32.43 3.48 -1.15
CA ASP A 12 32.69 2.11 -0.68
C ASP A 12 31.49 1.21 -1.02
N GLN A 13 31.72 0.20 -1.84
CA GLN A 13 30.75 -0.79 -2.26
C GLN A 13 30.48 -1.86 -1.20
N SER A 14 31.24 -1.92 -0.12
CA SER A 14 31.08 -2.93 0.91
C SER A 14 29.72 -2.82 1.63
N LEU A 15 29.29 -3.93 2.22
CA LEU A 15 28.03 -4.00 2.96
C LEU A 15 28.13 -3.15 4.25
N SER A 16 27.29 -2.12 4.35
CA SER A 16 27.30 -1.22 5.53
C SER A 16 26.56 -1.82 6.72
N GLU A 17 26.87 -1.33 7.93
CA GLU A 17 26.10 -1.72 9.15
C GLU A 17 24.63 -1.32 9.07
N LEU A 18 24.31 -0.21 8.39
CA LEU A 18 22.94 0.23 8.17
C LEU A 18 22.19 -0.81 7.32
N GLU A 19 22.79 -1.21 6.21
CA GLU A 19 22.21 -2.20 5.30
C GLU A 19 21.99 -3.56 6.01
N ILE A 20 22.94 -4.03 6.80
CA ILE A 20 22.81 -5.28 7.59
C ILE A 20 21.61 -5.23 8.54
N ARG A 21 21.47 -4.12 9.28
CA ARG A 21 20.36 -3.94 10.22
C ARG A 21 19.01 -3.87 9.51
N HIS A 22 18.94 -3.18 8.38
CA HIS A 22 17.71 -3.04 7.62
C HIS A 22 17.32 -4.36 6.94
N ARG A 23 18.26 -5.12 6.41
CA ARG A 23 18.02 -6.49 5.92
C ARG A 23 17.43 -7.39 7.01
N THR A 24 17.96 -7.30 8.22
CA THR A 24 17.42 -8.05 9.37
C THR A 24 15.96 -7.66 9.66
N LEU A 25 15.64 -6.36 9.66
CA LEU A 25 14.28 -5.88 9.85
C LEU A 25 13.36 -6.27 8.69
N ALA A 26 13.84 -6.20 7.45
CA ALA A 26 13.08 -6.63 6.28
C ALA A 26 12.70 -8.12 6.34
N ARG A 27 13.64 -8.98 6.79
CA ARG A 27 13.36 -10.41 7.02
C ARG A 27 12.34 -10.61 8.15
N GLU A 28 12.48 -9.91 9.29
CA GLU A 28 11.52 -9.93 10.39
C GLU A 28 10.12 -9.54 9.91
N ALA A 29 10.01 -8.44 9.16
CA ALA A 29 8.75 -7.96 8.61
C ALA A 29 8.12 -8.93 7.60
N ALA A 30 8.93 -9.54 6.74
CA ALA A 30 8.49 -10.55 5.79
C ALA A 30 7.91 -11.79 6.51
N VAL A 31 8.64 -12.31 7.49
CA VAL A 31 8.18 -13.43 8.33
C VAL A 31 6.85 -13.11 9.02
N GLU A 32 6.75 -11.92 9.62
CA GLU A 32 5.55 -11.51 10.35
C GLU A 32 4.37 -11.15 9.43
N GLY A 33 4.61 -10.96 8.11
CA GLY A 33 3.61 -10.63 7.11
C GLY A 33 3.16 -11.81 6.22
N ILE A 34 3.83 -12.98 6.26
CA ILE A 34 3.43 -14.18 5.52
C ILE A 34 2.24 -14.85 6.20
N VAL A 35 1.11 -14.99 5.49
CA VAL A 35 -0.13 -15.55 6.03
C VAL A 35 -0.24 -17.04 5.72
N LEU A 36 -0.38 -17.87 6.75
CA LEU A 36 -0.72 -19.28 6.60
C LEU A 36 -2.24 -19.43 6.44
N LEU A 37 -2.69 -19.84 5.24
CA LEU A 37 -4.10 -19.96 4.88
C LEU A 37 -4.67 -21.36 5.06
N LYS A 38 -3.82 -22.38 4.90
CA LYS A 38 -4.18 -23.79 5.07
C LYS A 38 -2.98 -24.57 5.57
N ASN A 39 -3.19 -25.51 6.52
CA ASN A 39 -2.19 -26.51 6.92
C ASN A 39 -2.88 -27.77 7.41
N GLU A 40 -2.75 -28.86 6.66
CA GLU A 40 -3.23 -30.19 7.05
C GLU A 40 -2.10 -31.06 7.62
N GLY A 41 -1.22 -30.45 8.43
CA GLY A 41 -0.16 -31.15 9.16
C GLY A 41 1.10 -31.46 8.33
N VAL A 42 1.27 -30.80 7.16
CA VAL A 42 2.49 -30.95 6.36
C VAL A 42 3.57 -29.94 6.81
N LEU A 43 3.19 -28.86 7.40
CA LEU A 43 4.08 -27.83 7.95
C LEU A 43 4.11 -27.87 9.48
N PRO A 44 5.26 -27.56 10.11
CA PRO A 44 6.54 -27.25 9.47
C PRO A 44 7.24 -28.48 8.88
N LEU A 45 8.06 -28.24 7.84
CA LEU A 45 8.91 -29.26 7.22
C LEU A 45 10.11 -29.61 8.11
N SER A 46 10.58 -30.84 8.03
CA SER A 46 11.89 -31.19 8.57
C SER A 46 13.00 -30.83 7.57
N THR A 47 14.10 -30.26 8.03
CA THR A 47 15.31 -30.02 7.22
C THR A 47 15.88 -31.28 6.57
N ALA A 48 15.65 -32.45 7.18
CA ALA A 48 16.04 -33.74 6.63
C ALA A 48 15.16 -34.21 5.45
N SER A 49 14.05 -33.51 5.16
CA SER A 49 13.14 -33.88 4.07
C SER A 49 13.60 -33.28 2.76
N ALA A 50 13.78 -34.11 1.73
CA ALA A 50 13.93 -33.62 0.36
C ALA A 50 12.60 -33.09 -0.17
N ILE A 51 12.62 -31.99 -0.91
CA ILE A 51 11.45 -31.39 -1.53
C ILE A 51 11.64 -31.18 -3.03
N ALA A 52 10.56 -31.19 -3.80
CA ALA A 52 10.53 -30.64 -5.14
C ALA A 52 10.11 -29.18 -5.04
N LEU A 53 10.97 -28.27 -5.49
CA LEU A 53 10.67 -26.82 -5.54
C LEU A 53 10.37 -26.45 -6.99
N LEU A 54 9.16 -25.96 -7.24
CA LEU A 54 8.58 -25.79 -8.57
C LEU A 54 7.84 -24.44 -8.70
N GLY A 55 7.53 -24.05 -9.92
CA GLY A 55 6.76 -22.86 -10.21
C GLY A 55 7.63 -21.61 -10.47
N SER A 56 7.06 -20.61 -11.14
CA SER A 56 7.76 -19.45 -11.68
C SER A 56 8.51 -18.62 -10.64
N GLY A 57 8.00 -18.59 -9.40
CA GLY A 57 8.61 -17.81 -8.31
C GLY A 57 9.63 -18.56 -7.47
N ALA A 58 9.91 -19.82 -7.75
CA ALA A 58 10.85 -20.61 -6.96
C ALA A 58 12.27 -19.99 -6.96
N GLU A 59 12.80 -19.73 -8.17
CA GLU A 59 14.09 -19.07 -8.41
C GLU A 59 13.90 -17.56 -8.65
N LYS A 60 12.83 -17.16 -9.32
CA LYS A 60 12.50 -15.75 -9.64
C LYS A 60 11.43 -15.22 -8.73
N THR A 61 11.69 -15.26 -7.43
CA THR A 61 10.77 -14.76 -6.40
C THR A 61 10.52 -13.28 -6.58
N ILE A 62 9.25 -12.89 -6.72
CA ILE A 62 8.84 -11.50 -6.90
C ILE A 62 8.90 -10.79 -5.55
N LYS A 63 9.85 -9.86 -5.41
CA LYS A 63 10.07 -9.08 -4.17
C LYS A 63 9.02 -7.98 -3.96
N GLY A 64 8.54 -7.38 -5.06
CA GLY A 64 7.65 -6.20 -5.08
C GLY A 64 7.00 -5.99 -6.43
N GLY A 65 6.10 -5.00 -6.51
CA GLY A 65 5.50 -4.57 -7.77
C GLY A 65 6.44 -3.71 -8.60
N ILE A 66 6.04 -3.46 -9.85
CA ILE A 66 6.76 -2.60 -10.79
C ILE A 66 6.26 -1.15 -10.73
N GLY A 67 7.02 -0.24 -11.34
CA GLY A 67 6.71 1.20 -11.37
C GLY A 67 7.31 1.94 -10.19
N SER A 68 6.58 2.91 -9.65
CA SER A 68 7.01 3.71 -8.49
C SER A 68 7.23 2.88 -7.21
N GLY A 69 6.59 1.73 -7.12
CA GLY A 69 6.71 0.79 -6.01
C GLY A 69 7.96 -0.11 -6.02
N ASP A 70 8.77 -0.08 -7.08
CA ASP A 70 10.02 -0.86 -7.11
C ASP A 70 11.14 -0.17 -6.30
N VAL A 71 12.02 -0.96 -5.71
CA VAL A 71 13.20 -0.49 -4.96
C VAL A 71 14.47 -1.11 -5.56
N ASN A 72 15.46 -0.28 -5.83
CA ASN A 72 16.75 -0.71 -6.41
C ASN A 72 17.72 -1.15 -5.29
N ASN A 73 17.46 -2.29 -4.69
CA ASN A 73 18.29 -2.89 -3.65
C ASN A 73 19.47 -3.71 -4.25
N ARG A 74 20.45 -4.02 -3.42
CA ARG A 74 21.69 -4.73 -3.81
C ARG A 74 21.42 -6.10 -4.43
N GLU A 75 20.63 -6.94 -3.76
CA GLU A 75 20.33 -8.32 -4.15
C GLU A 75 18.96 -8.78 -3.62
N ASN A 76 18.39 -9.79 -4.28
CA ASN A 76 17.14 -10.42 -3.85
C ASN A 76 17.41 -11.88 -3.54
N ILE A 77 17.02 -12.33 -2.36
CA ILE A 77 17.13 -13.73 -1.94
C ILE A 77 15.92 -14.50 -2.43
N SER A 78 16.11 -15.42 -3.38
CA SER A 78 15.04 -16.26 -3.89
C SER A 78 14.66 -17.36 -2.89
N ILE A 79 13.46 -17.94 -3.08
CA ILE A 79 13.00 -19.09 -2.27
C ILE A 79 13.97 -20.26 -2.43
N TYR A 80 14.45 -20.50 -3.63
CA TYR A 80 15.46 -21.54 -3.89
C TYR A 80 16.72 -21.31 -3.08
N GLN A 81 17.28 -20.10 -3.11
CA GLN A 81 18.47 -19.75 -2.34
C GLN A 81 18.23 -19.92 -0.84
N GLY A 82 17.12 -19.38 -0.32
CA GLY A 82 16.79 -19.46 1.11
C GLY A 82 16.65 -20.92 1.61
N MET A 83 15.98 -21.77 0.84
CA MET A 83 15.83 -23.20 1.18
C MET A 83 17.14 -23.97 1.09
N LYS A 84 17.96 -23.70 0.08
CA LYS A 84 19.27 -24.35 -0.11
C LYS A 84 20.25 -23.98 0.99
N GLU A 85 20.34 -22.69 1.35
CA GLU A 85 21.20 -22.24 2.44
C GLU A 85 20.74 -22.72 3.83
N ALA A 86 19.43 -22.98 3.99
CA ALA A 86 18.88 -23.66 5.17
C ALA A 86 19.17 -25.18 5.22
N GLY A 87 19.86 -25.73 4.21
CA GLY A 87 20.28 -27.13 4.14
C GLY A 87 19.22 -28.09 3.65
N VAL A 88 18.15 -27.62 3.01
CA VAL A 88 17.10 -28.48 2.42
C VAL A 88 17.57 -29.05 1.09
N THR A 89 17.36 -30.34 0.89
CA THR A 89 17.65 -31.03 -0.38
C THR A 89 16.55 -30.75 -1.40
N ILE A 90 16.91 -30.19 -2.57
CA ILE A 90 15.98 -29.91 -3.67
C ILE A 90 16.12 -31.02 -4.72
N THR A 91 15.01 -31.67 -5.08
CA THR A 91 15.03 -32.77 -6.07
C THR A 91 14.81 -32.31 -7.49
N SER A 92 14.29 -31.10 -7.66
CA SER A 92 13.87 -30.49 -8.95
C SER A 92 14.90 -29.50 -9.53
N GLU A 93 16.19 -29.67 -9.23
CA GLU A 93 17.27 -28.77 -9.74
C GLU A 93 17.22 -28.65 -11.28
N ASP A 94 17.06 -29.76 -12.02
CA ASP A 94 16.94 -29.75 -13.49
C ASP A 94 15.74 -28.91 -13.99
N TRP A 95 14.64 -28.86 -13.22
CA TRP A 95 13.46 -28.07 -13.57
C TRP A 95 13.77 -26.58 -13.39
N LEU A 96 14.49 -26.23 -12.31
CA LEU A 96 14.86 -24.85 -12.00
C LEU A 96 15.89 -24.32 -13.01
N GLU A 97 16.86 -25.13 -13.44
CA GLU A 97 17.83 -24.77 -14.46
C GLU A 97 17.15 -24.50 -15.83
N ASP A 98 16.19 -25.35 -16.24
CA ASP A 98 15.37 -25.13 -17.46
C ASP A 98 14.57 -23.84 -17.35
N TYR A 99 13.99 -23.55 -16.17
CA TYR A 99 13.22 -22.32 -15.95
C TYR A 99 14.10 -21.07 -16.03
N GLU A 100 15.31 -21.12 -15.45
CA GLU A 100 16.26 -20.02 -15.52
C GLU A 100 16.64 -19.67 -16.97
N GLU A 101 16.85 -20.67 -17.83
CA GLU A 101 17.12 -20.44 -19.26
C GLU A 101 15.92 -19.80 -19.96
N ARG A 102 14.70 -20.29 -19.72
CA ARG A 102 13.45 -19.71 -20.26
C ARG A 102 13.28 -18.27 -19.83
N TYR A 103 13.52 -17.99 -18.56
CA TYR A 103 13.41 -16.65 -17.99
C TYR A 103 14.39 -15.68 -18.65
N LYS A 104 15.67 -16.05 -18.77
CA LYS A 104 16.69 -15.23 -19.45
C LYS A 104 16.33 -14.95 -20.89
N ASN A 105 15.85 -15.95 -21.61
CA ASN A 105 15.42 -15.77 -23.00
C ASN A 105 14.22 -14.82 -23.10
N ALA A 106 13.19 -14.99 -22.24
CA ALA A 106 12.04 -14.11 -22.21
C ALA A 106 12.41 -12.66 -21.86
N ARG A 107 13.32 -12.45 -20.89
CA ARG A 107 13.84 -11.12 -20.53
C ARG A 107 14.55 -10.44 -21.69
N ASN A 108 15.39 -11.17 -22.43
CA ASN A 108 16.11 -10.62 -23.58
C ASN A 108 15.16 -10.23 -24.71
N VAL A 109 14.18 -11.08 -25.05
CA VAL A 109 13.15 -10.76 -26.06
C VAL A 109 12.34 -9.53 -25.63
N TRP A 110 11.97 -9.44 -24.36
CA TRP A 110 11.27 -8.29 -23.82
C TRP A 110 12.12 -7.01 -23.87
N LYS A 111 13.42 -7.08 -23.51
CA LYS A 111 14.36 -5.95 -23.63
C LYS A 111 14.43 -5.45 -25.07
N GLU A 112 14.63 -6.36 -26.05
CA GLU A 112 14.67 -6.00 -27.46
C GLU A 112 13.40 -5.30 -27.92
N LYS A 113 12.24 -5.80 -27.48
CA LYS A 113 10.95 -5.18 -27.80
C LYS A 113 10.84 -3.75 -27.22
N ILE A 114 11.17 -3.54 -25.95
CA ILE A 114 11.15 -2.21 -25.33
C ILE A 114 12.06 -1.24 -26.08
N LEU A 115 13.29 -1.67 -26.39
CA LEU A 115 14.27 -0.83 -27.12
C LEU A 115 13.82 -0.49 -28.54
N GLU A 116 13.07 -1.38 -29.20
CA GLU A 116 12.52 -1.10 -30.52
C GLU A 116 11.34 -0.14 -30.44
N ASP A 117 10.37 -0.40 -29.53
CA ASP A 117 9.18 0.43 -29.35
C ASP A 117 9.58 1.85 -28.89
N ALA A 118 10.62 2.00 -28.08
CA ALA A 118 11.13 3.28 -27.61
C ALA A 118 11.64 4.22 -28.73
N LYS A 119 11.97 3.69 -29.92
CA LYS A 119 12.36 4.52 -31.11
C LYS A 119 11.16 5.20 -31.75
N HIS A 120 9.93 4.79 -31.42
CA HIS A 120 8.70 5.20 -32.07
C HIS A 120 7.78 6.03 -31.15
N VAL A 121 8.24 6.37 -29.96
CA VAL A 121 7.51 7.19 -28.98
C VAL A 121 8.37 8.37 -28.53
N ASP A 122 7.72 9.48 -28.17
CA ASP A 122 8.42 10.69 -27.71
C ASP A 122 9.10 10.46 -26.34
N ASN A 123 8.42 9.71 -25.46
CA ASN A 123 8.94 9.34 -24.15
C ASN A 123 9.24 7.84 -24.08
N PRO A 124 10.51 7.42 -23.96
CA PRO A 124 10.88 6.01 -23.87
C PRO A 124 10.23 5.25 -22.70
N PHE A 125 9.79 5.96 -21.66
CA PHE A 125 9.03 5.37 -20.55
C PHE A 125 7.68 4.78 -21.02
N ASP A 126 7.04 5.36 -22.03
CA ASP A 126 5.76 4.87 -22.55
C ASP A 126 5.89 3.50 -23.22
N ALA A 127 7.03 3.24 -23.88
CA ALA A 127 7.34 1.92 -24.42
C ALA A 127 7.45 0.87 -23.30
N TYR A 128 8.09 1.22 -22.19
CA TYR A 128 8.19 0.35 -21.02
C TYR A 128 6.82 0.10 -20.36
N ALA A 129 6.09 1.16 -20.06
CA ALA A 129 4.78 1.08 -19.37
C ALA A 129 3.72 0.31 -20.18
N SER A 130 3.77 0.44 -21.51
CA SER A 130 2.83 -0.27 -22.41
C SER A 130 3.14 -1.76 -22.58
N ASN A 131 4.32 -2.22 -22.18
CA ASN A 131 4.79 -3.58 -22.38
C ASN A 131 5.26 -4.21 -21.07
N PRO A 132 4.39 -4.48 -20.09
CA PRO A 132 4.80 -5.11 -18.84
C PRO A 132 5.40 -6.49 -19.11
N PHE A 133 6.46 -6.84 -18.35
CA PHE A 133 7.06 -8.16 -18.47
C PHE A 133 6.12 -9.23 -17.92
N ILE A 134 5.94 -10.30 -18.71
CA ILE A 134 5.13 -11.47 -18.31
C ILE A 134 6.08 -12.62 -18.03
N LEU A 135 5.97 -13.24 -16.85
CA LEU A 135 6.74 -14.42 -16.49
C LEU A 135 6.48 -15.56 -17.48
N PRO A 136 7.52 -16.20 -18.02
CA PRO A 136 7.34 -17.35 -18.89
C PRO A 136 6.79 -18.55 -18.12
N GLU A 137 6.09 -19.44 -18.80
CA GLU A 137 5.69 -20.72 -18.24
C GLU A 137 6.90 -21.67 -18.15
N GLY A 138 6.97 -22.45 -17.06
CA GLY A 138 7.92 -23.54 -16.93
C GLY A 138 7.58 -24.71 -17.86
N ARG A 139 8.51 -25.65 -18.04
CA ARG A 139 8.19 -26.95 -18.65
C ARG A 139 7.25 -27.75 -17.77
N ALA A 140 6.61 -28.78 -18.34
CA ALA A 140 5.79 -29.70 -17.55
C ALA A 140 6.62 -30.33 -16.43
N VAL A 141 6.00 -30.49 -15.27
CA VAL A 141 6.56 -31.27 -14.16
C VAL A 141 6.55 -32.76 -14.53
N GLU A 142 7.69 -33.43 -14.35
CA GLU A 142 7.90 -34.81 -14.68
C GLU A 142 8.13 -35.66 -13.41
N ALA A 143 7.99 -36.97 -13.51
CA ALA A 143 8.20 -37.89 -12.38
C ALA A 143 9.62 -37.81 -11.80
N LYS A 144 10.63 -37.50 -12.61
CA LYS A 144 12.02 -37.31 -12.16
C LYS A 144 12.18 -36.10 -11.22
N ASP A 145 11.42 -35.02 -11.43
CA ASP A 145 11.52 -33.79 -10.65
C ASP A 145 11.03 -33.95 -9.21
N ILE A 146 10.14 -34.92 -8.99
CA ILE A 146 9.54 -35.26 -7.70
C ILE A 146 10.07 -36.56 -7.11
N ALA A 147 11.06 -37.18 -7.75
CA ALA A 147 11.66 -38.43 -7.26
C ALA A 147 12.30 -38.17 -5.88
N ASP A 148 12.00 -39.06 -4.91
CA ASP A 148 12.48 -38.99 -3.52
C ASP A 148 11.99 -37.73 -2.72
N ALA A 149 11.22 -36.81 -3.31
CA ALA A 149 10.64 -35.71 -2.60
C ALA A 149 9.54 -36.15 -1.63
N LYS A 150 9.53 -35.57 -0.42
CA LYS A 150 8.47 -35.78 0.58
C LYS A 150 7.28 -34.89 0.39
N ALA A 151 7.51 -33.71 -0.21
CA ALA A 151 6.49 -32.72 -0.58
C ALA A 151 6.96 -31.95 -1.80
N ALA A 152 6.01 -31.36 -2.54
CA ALA A 152 6.28 -30.37 -3.56
C ALA A 152 5.91 -28.98 -3.02
N VAL A 153 6.84 -28.04 -3.08
CA VAL A 153 6.59 -26.62 -2.86
C VAL A 153 6.38 -25.98 -4.22
N TYR A 154 5.15 -25.55 -4.53
CA TYR A 154 4.79 -24.97 -5.81
C TYR A 154 4.53 -23.47 -5.64
N VAL A 155 5.28 -22.62 -6.36
CA VAL A 155 5.25 -21.17 -6.22
C VAL A 155 4.50 -20.55 -7.40
N LEU A 156 3.31 -20.04 -7.13
CA LEU A 156 2.51 -19.26 -8.09
C LEU A 156 2.93 -17.78 -8.00
N SER A 157 3.48 -17.24 -9.08
CA SER A 157 3.93 -15.84 -9.09
C SER A 157 3.21 -15.01 -10.13
N ARG A 158 2.91 -13.74 -9.75
CA ARG A 158 2.33 -12.73 -10.62
C ARG A 158 3.03 -11.41 -10.41
N ILE A 159 3.44 -10.78 -11.50
CA ILE A 159 3.90 -9.39 -11.50
C ILE A 159 2.66 -8.50 -11.56
N SER A 160 2.59 -7.53 -10.66
CA SER A 160 1.58 -6.47 -10.66
C SER A 160 2.27 -5.13 -10.47
N GLY A 161 1.64 -4.05 -10.83
CA GLY A 161 2.26 -2.76 -10.71
C GLY A 161 1.44 -1.61 -11.25
N GLU A 162 2.11 -0.48 -11.33
CA GLU A 162 1.56 0.79 -11.73
C GLU A 162 1.24 0.85 -13.23
N GLY A 163 0.13 1.50 -13.57
CA GLY A 163 -0.28 1.82 -14.93
C GLY A 163 -1.12 0.75 -15.63
N LYS A 164 -1.36 -0.41 -15.03
CA LYS A 164 -2.21 -1.46 -15.57
C LYS A 164 -2.94 -2.22 -14.47
N ASP A 165 -4.23 -2.47 -14.70
CA ASP A 165 -4.99 -3.42 -13.91
C ASP A 165 -4.64 -4.86 -14.27
N ARG A 166 -4.76 -5.77 -13.28
CA ARG A 166 -4.65 -7.20 -13.52
C ARG A 166 -5.79 -7.68 -14.43
N ARG A 167 -5.53 -8.75 -15.16
CA ARG A 167 -6.49 -9.28 -16.14
C ARG A 167 -7.21 -10.51 -15.60
N ARG A 168 -8.51 -10.56 -15.81
CA ARG A 168 -9.35 -11.72 -15.50
C ARG A 168 -9.14 -12.83 -16.54
N VAL A 169 -7.90 -13.32 -16.62
CA VAL A 169 -7.48 -14.35 -17.60
C VAL A 169 -6.59 -15.40 -16.93
N LYS A 170 -6.39 -16.52 -17.64
CA LYS A 170 -5.44 -17.56 -17.23
C LYS A 170 -4.01 -17.02 -17.26
N GLY A 171 -3.26 -17.33 -16.21
CA GLY A 171 -1.89 -16.85 -16.02
C GLY A 171 -1.78 -15.50 -15.29
N ASP A 172 -2.92 -14.83 -14.99
CA ASP A 172 -2.97 -13.67 -14.11
C ASP A 172 -3.91 -13.91 -12.93
N TYR A 173 -5.21 -13.57 -13.04
CA TYR A 173 -6.15 -13.79 -11.94
C TYR A 173 -6.48 -15.28 -11.76
N TYR A 174 -6.54 -16.04 -12.84
CA TYR A 174 -6.69 -17.48 -12.82
C TYR A 174 -5.36 -18.21 -12.98
N LEU A 175 -5.33 -19.49 -12.58
CA LEU A 175 -4.20 -20.38 -12.89
C LEU A 175 -4.00 -20.47 -14.40
N SER A 176 -2.75 -20.53 -14.85
CA SER A 176 -2.45 -20.87 -16.22
C SER A 176 -2.79 -22.34 -16.52
N GLU A 177 -2.85 -22.70 -17.80
CA GLU A 177 -3.07 -24.10 -18.18
C GLU A 177 -1.94 -25.01 -17.70
N ARG A 178 -0.71 -24.50 -17.70
CA ARG A 178 0.46 -25.22 -17.23
C ARG A 178 0.44 -25.42 -15.72
N GLU A 179 0.16 -24.36 -14.96
CA GLU A 179 0.07 -24.43 -13.49
C GLU A 179 -1.01 -25.43 -13.04
N ALA A 180 -2.19 -25.37 -13.65
CA ALA A 180 -3.28 -26.30 -13.37
C ALA A 180 -2.90 -27.75 -13.71
N ALA A 181 -2.28 -27.98 -14.88
CA ALA A 181 -1.86 -29.30 -15.31
C ALA A 181 -0.77 -29.88 -14.38
N ASP A 182 0.17 -29.06 -13.93
CA ASP A 182 1.22 -29.50 -12.98
C ASP A 182 0.62 -29.86 -11.61
N LEU A 183 -0.30 -29.07 -11.09
CA LEU A 183 -0.99 -29.38 -9.81
C LEU A 183 -1.85 -30.63 -9.92
N PHE A 184 -2.54 -30.87 -11.04
CA PHE A 184 -3.25 -32.12 -11.30
C PHE A 184 -2.29 -33.32 -11.41
N PHE A 185 -1.14 -33.15 -12.08
CA PHE A 185 -0.10 -34.20 -12.15
C PHE A 185 0.42 -34.55 -10.75
N LEU A 186 0.74 -33.55 -9.91
CA LEU A 186 1.16 -33.75 -8.53
C LEU A 186 0.08 -34.45 -7.70
N ASN A 187 -1.20 -34.15 -7.95
CA ASN A 187 -2.34 -34.85 -7.31
C ASN A 187 -2.43 -36.31 -7.74
N GLU A 188 -2.26 -36.61 -9.04
CA GLU A 188 -2.21 -37.97 -9.55
C GLU A 188 -1.08 -38.80 -8.89
N LYS A 189 0.09 -38.17 -8.69
CA LYS A 189 1.24 -38.77 -8.02
C LYS A 189 1.11 -38.84 -6.50
N LYS A 190 0.03 -38.27 -5.93
CA LYS A 190 -0.27 -38.23 -4.49
C LYS A 190 0.86 -37.61 -3.63
N ILE A 191 1.64 -36.71 -4.19
CA ILE A 191 2.65 -35.97 -3.43
C ILE A 191 1.98 -34.79 -2.70
N PRO A 192 2.21 -34.59 -1.39
CA PRO A 192 1.71 -33.41 -0.69
C PRO A 192 2.23 -32.14 -1.31
N VAL A 193 1.35 -31.17 -1.59
CA VAL A 193 1.70 -29.86 -2.15
C VAL A 193 1.57 -28.77 -1.08
N ILE A 194 2.61 -27.97 -0.98
CA ILE A 194 2.64 -26.68 -0.27
C ILE A 194 2.59 -25.60 -1.34
N LEU A 195 1.47 -24.87 -1.41
CA LEU A 195 1.24 -23.82 -2.41
C LEU A 195 1.66 -22.48 -1.84
N LEU A 196 2.60 -21.81 -2.50
CA LEU A 196 3.03 -20.45 -2.15
C LEU A 196 2.47 -19.46 -3.17
N LEU A 197 1.78 -18.42 -2.68
CA LEU A 197 1.15 -17.40 -3.49
C LEU A 197 2.03 -16.13 -3.47
N ASN A 198 2.84 -15.95 -4.50
CA ASN A 198 3.76 -14.84 -4.67
C ASN A 198 3.18 -13.83 -5.69
N ALA A 199 2.15 -13.12 -5.27
CA ALA A 199 1.41 -12.17 -6.11
C ALA A 199 0.98 -10.94 -5.31
N GLY A 200 0.86 -9.80 -5.97
CA GLY A 200 0.43 -8.54 -5.35
C GLY A 200 -1.06 -8.47 -4.99
N GLY A 201 -1.82 -9.52 -5.25
CA GLY A 201 -3.25 -9.62 -4.92
C GLY A 201 -3.76 -11.05 -5.09
N PRO A 202 -5.05 -11.29 -4.85
CA PRO A 202 -5.66 -12.62 -4.90
C PRO A 202 -5.48 -13.35 -6.24
N ILE A 203 -5.38 -14.67 -6.17
CA ILE A 203 -5.48 -15.61 -7.31
C ILE A 203 -6.68 -16.51 -7.02
N GLU A 204 -7.54 -16.76 -8.00
CA GLU A 204 -8.67 -17.67 -7.83
C GLU A 204 -8.20 -19.13 -7.78
N LEU A 205 -8.50 -19.80 -6.66
CA LEU A 205 -8.04 -21.17 -6.39
C LEU A 205 -9.18 -22.17 -6.28
N THR A 206 -10.44 -21.76 -6.38
CA THR A 206 -11.58 -22.59 -6.05
C THR A 206 -11.61 -23.88 -6.88
N ASP A 207 -11.43 -23.81 -8.18
CA ASP A 207 -11.47 -24.99 -9.05
C ASP A 207 -10.38 -26.00 -8.72
N ILE A 208 -9.15 -25.56 -8.45
CA ILE A 208 -8.07 -26.48 -8.13
C ILE A 208 -8.26 -27.12 -6.74
N LEU A 209 -8.74 -26.35 -5.78
CA LEU A 209 -8.99 -26.84 -4.42
C LEU A 209 -10.16 -27.81 -4.33
N GLU A 210 -11.17 -27.67 -5.18
CA GLU A 210 -12.33 -28.58 -5.26
C GLU A 210 -11.99 -29.90 -6.00
N ASN A 211 -10.97 -29.90 -6.87
CA ASN A 211 -10.61 -31.04 -7.72
C ASN A 211 -9.29 -31.72 -7.37
N THR A 212 -8.64 -31.32 -6.27
CA THR A 212 -7.40 -31.94 -5.75
C THR A 212 -7.48 -32.15 -4.26
N GLU A 213 -6.84 -33.25 -3.79
CA GLU A 213 -6.81 -33.61 -2.36
C GLU A 213 -5.41 -33.45 -1.74
N ASN A 214 -4.41 -33.18 -2.58
CA ASN A 214 -3.01 -33.18 -2.17
C ASN A 214 -2.45 -31.80 -1.81
N ILE A 215 -3.18 -30.73 -2.04
CA ILE A 215 -2.77 -29.38 -1.58
C ILE A 215 -2.98 -29.30 -0.07
N LYS A 216 -1.90 -29.58 0.69
CA LYS A 216 -1.92 -29.74 2.16
C LYS A 216 -1.62 -28.46 2.92
N ALA A 217 -0.91 -27.51 2.29
CA ALA A 217 -0.71 -26.19 2.87
C ALA A 217 -0.80 -25.11 1.81
N ILE A 218 -1.23 -23.91 2.21
CA ILE A 218 -1.28 -22.70 1.38
C ILE A 218 -0.77 -21.54 2.20
N LEU A 219 0.22 -20.80 1.64
CA LEU A 219 0.72 -19.58 2.24
C LEU A 219 0.56 -18.43 1.25
N ASN A 220 -0.03 -17.33 1.69
CA ASN A 220 0.06 -16.06 0.98
C ASN A 220 1.34 -15.36 1.41
N ILE A 221 2.37 -15.45 0.59
CA ILE A 221 3.63 -14.75 0.81
C ILE A 221 3.61 -13.36 0.18
N SER A 222 2.64 -13.10 -0.74
CA SER A 222 2.53 -11.89 -1.52
C SER A 222 3.90 -11.49 -2.13
N GLN A 223 4.40 -10.28 -1.88
CA GLN A 223 5.69 -9.78 -2.37
C GLN A 223 6.54 -9.31 -1.17
N PRO A 224 7.33 -10.23 -0.57
CA PRO A 224 7.90 -10.05 0.77
C PRO A 224 9.25 -9.33 0.82
N GLY A 225 9.62 -8.54 -0.20
CA GLY A 225 10.85 -7.76 -0.22
C GLY A 225 12.10 -8.57 -0.55
N GLN A 226 13.26 -7.97 -0.32
CA GLN A 226 14.55 -8.55 -0.74
C GLN A 226 14.96 -9.82 0.02
N GLU A 227 14.46 -10.02 1.25
CA GLU A 227 14.79 -11.17 2.10
C GLU A 227 13.77 -12.32 1.98
N SER A 228 12.98 -12.33 0.91
CA SER A 228 11.87 -13.27 0.64
C SER A 228 12.23 -14.73 0.90
N GLY A 229 13.34 -15.18 0.35
CA GLY A 229 13.76 -16.59 0.44
C GLY A 229 14.05 -17.03 1.86
N TYR A 230 14.74 -16.20 2.63
CA TYR A 230 15.03 -16.51 4.04
C TYR A 230 13.75 -16.52 4.89
N ALA A 231 12.87 -15.53 4.67
CA ALA A 231 11.61 -15.46 5.41
C ALA A 231 10.70 -16.68 5.13
N VAL A 232 10.61 -17.10 3.87
CA VAL A 232 9.85 -18.29 3.47
C VAL A 232 10.48 -19.55 4.08
N ALA A 233 11.80 -19.69 4.04
CA ALA A 233 12.49 -20.82 4.66
C ALA A 233 12.25 -20.90 6.17
N ASP A 234 12.29 -19.76 6.88
CA ASP A 234 12.03 -19.68 8.33
C ASP A 234 10.63 -20.20 8.68
N ILE A 235 9.62 -19.81 7.88
CA ILE A 235 8.25 -20.28 8.09
C ILE A 235 8.10 -21.75 7.73
N LEU A 236 8.57 -22.18 6.55
CA LEU A 236 8.40 -23.56 6.10
C LEU A 236 9.09 -24.57 7.02
N LEU A 237 10.22 -24.21 7.62
CA LEU A 237 11.00 -25.08 8.52
C LEU A 237 10.62 -24.93 10.00
N GLY A 238 9.70 -24.02 10.34
CA GLY A 238 9.27 -23.82 11.72
C GLY A 238 10.28 -23.08 12.59
N ASN A 239 11.29 -22.43 12.00
CA ASN A 239 12.19 -21.51 12.72
C ASN A 239 11.42 -20.29 13.25
N CYS A 240 10.38 -19.89 12.53
CA CYS A 240 9.43 -18.87 12.90
C CYS A 240 7.99 -19.39 12.78
N VAL A 241 7.10 -18.85 13.61
CA VAL A 241 5.69 -19.25 13.67
C VAL A 241 4.82 -18.23 12.97
N PRO A 242 3.97 -18.62 11.99
CA PRO A 242 3.05 -17.71 11.33
C PRO A 242 2.15 -16.97 12.33
N SER A 243 2.01 -15.66 12.14
CA SER A 243 1.16 -14.80 12.97
C SER A 243 0.47 -13.69 12.17
N ALA A 244 0.64 -13.69 10.85
CA ALA A 244 0.03 -12.74 9.95
C ALA A 244 -1.46 -12.99 9.77
N LYS A 245 -2.21 -11.94 9.42
CA LYS A 245 -3.63 -12.01 9.09
C LYS A 245 -3.90 -11.30 7.77
N LEU A 246 -4.81 -11.84 6.95
CA LEU A 246 -5.22 -11.19 5.70
C LEU A 246 -5.82 -9.81 5.98
N THR A 247 -5.50 -8.88 5.10
CA THR A 247 -6.05 -7.50 5.10
C THR A 247 -7.09 -7.27 4.00
N THR A 248 -7.40 -8.34 3.26
CA THR A 248 -8.36 -8.36 2.15
C THR A 248 -9.13 -9.67 2.16
N THR A 249 -10.42 -9.62 1.90
CA THR A 249 -11.28 -10.78 1.69
C THR A 249 -10.98 -11.42 0.35
N TRP A 250 -10.76 -12.73 0.31
CA TRP A 250 -10.59 -13.49 -0.92
C TRP A 250 -11.90 -14.15 -1.31
N ALA A 251 -12.52 -13.70 -2.38
CA ALA A 251 -13.70 -14.33 -2.93
C ALA A 251 -13.42 -15.78 -3.36
N ARG A 252 -14.44 -16.65 -3.32
CA ARG A 252 -14.31 -17.99 -3.88
C ARG A 252 -14.17 -17.94 -5.39
N ARG A 253 -15.01 -17.12 -6.03
CA ARG A 253 -14.99 -16.81 -7.46
C ARG A 253 -15.02 -15.31 -7.64
N TYR A 254 -14.47 -14.81 -8.74
CA TYR A 254 -14.48 -13.38 -9.03
C TYR A 254 -15.91 -12.81 -9.04
N GLU A 255 -16.87 -13.59 -9.55
CA GLU A 255 -18.29 -13.25 -9.62
C GLU A 255 -18.96 -13.06 -8.24
N ASP A 256 -18.32 -13.50 -7.17
CA ASP A 256 -18.79 -13.26 -5.80
C ASP A 256 -18.49 -11.84 -5.30
N CYS A 257 -17.60 -11.11 -5.97
CA CYS A 257 -17.36 -9.70 -5.69
C CYS A 257 -18.59 -8.85 -6.04
N PRO A 258 -18.87 -7.77 -5.28
CA PRO A 258 -19.95 -6.87 -5.66
C PRO A 258 -19.68 -6.23 -7.03
N PHE A 259 -20.68 -6.22 -7.91
CA PHE A 259 -20.58 -5.64 -9.25
C PHE A 259 -19.34 -6.08 -10.04
N ALA A 260 -19.01 -7.36 -9.96
CA ALA A 260 -17.79 -7.94 -10.54
C ALA A 260 -17.59 -7.61 -12.03
N GLU A 261 -18.65 -7.53 -12.82
CA GLU A 261 -18.59 -7.26 -14.27
C GLU A 261 -18.50 -5.76 -14.60
N ASP A 262 -18.68 -4.87 -13.61
CA ASP A 262 -18.68 -3.41 -13.82
C ASP A 262 -17.29 -2.79 -13.66
N TYR A 263 -16.31 -3.53 -13.13
CA TYR A 263 -14.98 -3.00 -12.83
C TYR A 263 -14.15 -2.75 -14.11
N SER A 264 -13.66 -1.50 -14.28
CA SER A 264 -12.64 -1.12 -15.26
C SER A 264 -12.98 -1.66 -16.69
N TYR A 265 -12.01 -2.31 -17.33
CA TYR A 265 -12.14 -2.84 -18.70
C TYR A 265 -13.24 -3.91 -18.89
N LEU A 266 -13.78 -4.50 -17.82
CA LEU A 266 -14.75 -5.60 -17.90
C LEU A 266 -16.10 -5.14 -18.46
N ASN A 267 -16.53 -3.91 -18.16
CA ASN A 267 -17.76 -3.33 -18.71
C ASN A 267 -17.54 -2.56 -20.01
N GLY A 268 -16.27 -2.43 -20.47
CA GLY A 268 -15.91 -1.71 -21.67
C GLY A 268 -15.91 -0.18 -21.54
N ASN A 269 -16.07 0.36 -20.32
CA ASN A 269 -16.03 1.79 -20.02
C ASN A 269 -14.88 2.07 -19.04
N LEU A 270 -13.82 2.70 -19.52
CA LEU A 270 -12.68 3.11 -18.70
C LEU A 270 -12.80 4.54 -18.18
N ASP A 271 -13.77 5.30 -18.68
CA ASP A 271 -13.87 6.74 -18.41
C ASP A 271 -14.71 7.03 -17.16
N THR A 272 -15.54 6.08 -16.73
CA THR A 272 -16.41 6.24 -15.56
C THR A 272 -16.46 4.96 -14.75
N GLU A 273 -16.22 5.08 -13.45
CA GLU A 273 -16.32 3.98 -12.49
C GLU A 273 -17.32 4.36 -11.39
N GLU A 274 -18.48 3.71 -11.36
CA GLU A 274 -19.54 3.96 -10.37
C GLU A 274 -19.37 3.03 -9.16
N TYR A 275 -19.25 3.61 -7.95
CA TYR A 275 -19.11 2.83 -6.70
C TYR A 275 -20.49 2.45 -6.12
N LYS A 276 -21.21 1.63 -6.87
CA LYS A 276 -22.60 1.19 -6.59
C LYS A 276 -22.72 0.33 -5.33
N GLU A 277 -21.64 -0.26 -4.89
CA GLU A 277 -21.60 -1.06 -3.67
C GLU A 277 -21.74 -0.22 -2.41
N GLY A 278 -21.50 1.09 -2.50
CA GLY A 278 -21.55 1.97 -1.36
C GLY A 278 -20.53 1.57 -0.29
N ILE A 279 -20.94 1.55 0.97
CA ILE A 279 -20.06 1.16 2.09
C ILE A 279 -19.77 -0.36 2.15
N PHE A 280 -20.41 -1.17 1.30
CA PHE A 280 -20.25 -2.62 1.30
C PHE A 280 -19.01 -3.07 0.51
N VAL A 281 -17.83 -2.71 0.98
CA VAL A 281 -16.54 -3.11 0.41
C VAL A 281 -15.95 -4.26 1.22
N GLY A 282 -15.37 -5.25 0.53
CA GLY A 282 -14.66 -6.36 1.16
C GLY A 282 -15.52 -7.12 2.17
N TYR A 283 -14.98 -7.39 3.37
CA TYR A 283 -15.70 -8.16 4.41
C TYR A 283 -17.03 -7.52 4.81
N ARG A 284 -17.21 -6.19 4.70
CA ARG A 284 -18.48 -5.53 4.97
C ARG A 284 -19.59 -6.05 4.07
N TYR A 285 -19.27 -6.33 2.79
CA TYR A 285 -20.18 -6.97 1.87
C TYR A 285 -20.43 -8.43 2.22
N PHE A 286 -19.37 -9.23 2.31
CA PHE A 286 -19.49 -10.68 2.55
C PHE A 286 -20.25 -10.99 3.84
N ASP A 287 -19.96 -10.26 4.91
CA ASP A 287 -20.60 -10.45 6.21
C ASP A 287 -22.06 -9.96 6.21
N SER A 288 -22.33 -8.78 5.64
CA SER A 288 -23.68 -8.21 5.59
C SER A 288 -24.65 -9.06 4.76
N PHE A 289 -24.19 -9.61 3.66
CA PHE A 289 -25.00 -10.44 2.74
C PHE A 289 -24.89 -11.94 3.04
N GLY A 290 -24.15 -12.36 4.05
CA GLY A 290 -24.00 -13.76 4.46
C GLY A 290 -23.31 -14.63 3.42
N LYS A 291 -22.47 -14.02 2.57
CA LYS A 291 -21.66 -14.74 1.58
C LYS A 291 -20.41 -15.33 2.25
N LYS A 292 -20.01 -16.51 1.81
CA LYS A 292 -18.82 -17.19 2.33
C LYS A 292 -17.64 -16.92 1.40
N PRO A 293 -16.60 -16.20 1.84
CA PRO A 293 -15.37 -16.05 1.08
C PRO A 293 -14.57 -17.36 1.03
N LEU A 294 -13.56 -17.43 0.17
CA LEU A 294 -12.55 -18.49 0.21
C LEU A 294 -11.69 -18.34 1.47
N PHE A 295 -11.14 -17.14 1.66
CA PHE A 295 -10.44 -16.73 2.88
C PHE A 295 -10.97 -15.39 3.36
N PRO A 296 -11.43 -15.30 4.62
CA PRO A 296 -12.03 -14.07 5.13
C PRO A 296 -10.99 -13.04 5.55
N PHE A 297 -11.41 -11.78 5.62
CA PHE A 297 -10.64 -10.70 6.21
C PHE A 297 -10.21 -11.03 7.66
N GLY A 298 -8.98 -10.69 8.00
CA GLY A 298 -8.41 -10.94 9.33
C GLY A 298 -7.99 -12.38 9.57
N PHE A 299 -8.18 -13.30 8.62
CA PHE A 299 -7.86 -14.72 8.77
C PHE A 299 -6.37 -15.00 8.58
N GLY A 300 -5.87 -15.95 9.37
CA GLY A 300 -4.53 -16.51 9.28
C GLY A 300 -4.32 -17.54 10.39
N LEU A 301 -3.72 -18.67 10.02
CA LEU A 301 -3.40 -19.78 10.91
C LEU A 301 -2.02 -19.61 11.56
N SER A 302 -1.75 -20.41 12.59
CA SER A 302 -0.46 -20.47 13.27
C SER A 302 -0.03 -21.94 13.46
N TYR A 303 1.21 -22.20 13.91
CA TYR A 303 1.66 -23.50 14.36
C TYR A 303 1.35 -23.78 15.83
N THR A 304 0.76 -22.81 16.53
CA THR A 304 0.27 -22.94 17.89
C THR A 304 -1.17 -22.47 17.99
N GLU A 305 -1.81 -22.69 19.12
CA GLU A 305 -3.21 -22.32 19.36
C GLU A 305 -3.30 -21.27 20.47
N PHE A 306 -4.27 -20.36 20.33
CA PHE A 306 -4.50 -19.32 21.30
C PHE A 306 -5.94 -19.36 21.82
N LYS A 307 -6.09 -19.14 23.13
CA LYS A 307 -7.36 -18.86 23.77
C LYS A 307 -7.50 -17.36 23.94
N ILE A 308 -8.55 -16.78 23.34
CA ILE A 308 -8.89 -15.36 23.45
C ILE A 308 -10.09 -15.23 24.38
N GLU A 309 -9.98 -14.44 25.43
CA GLU A 309 -11.02 -14.27 26.45
C GLU A 309 -11.34 -12.79 26.64
N PHE A 310 -12.60 -12.43 26.45
CA PHE A 310 -13.11 -11.12 26.82
C PHE A 310 -13.11 -10.95 28.36
N LYS A 311 -12.62 -9.80 28.86
CA LYS A 311 -12.54 -9.49 30.29
C LYS A 311 -13.48 -8.37 30.71
N GLY A 312 -13.71 -7.40 29.84
CA GLY A 312 -14.60 -6.28 30.13
C GLY A 312 -14.40 -5.10 29.19
N ILE A 313 -15.23 -4.10 29.38
CA ILE A 313 -15.11 -2.81 28.70
C ILE A 313 -15.16 -1.71 29.77
N GLU A 314 -14.22 -0.78 29.67
CA GLU A 314 -14.23 0.49 30.41
C GLU A 314 -14.61 1.62 29.46
N THR A 315 -15.31 2.64 29.95
CA THR A 315 -15.70 3.81 29.17
C THR A 315 -14.98 5.05 29.67
N SER A 316 -14.49 5.89 28.76
CA SER A 316 -14.04 7.25 29.03
C SER A 316 -14.94 8.27 28.31
N GLU A 317 -14.55 9.53 28.24
CA GLU A 317 -15.34 10.58 27.57
C GLU A 317 -15.51 10.32 26.05
N LYS A 318 -14.50 9.80 25.38
CA LYS A 318 -14.49 9.67 23.90
C LYS A 318 -14.14 8.27 23.41
N GLU A 319 -13.92 7.34 24.30
CA GLU A 319 -13.35 6.04 23.96
C GLU A 319 -13.94 4.93 24.82
N LEU A 320 -13.95 3.73 24.24
CA LEU A 320 -14.11 2.48 24.96
C LEU A 320 -12.75 1.79 25.03
N THR A 321 -12.42 1.19 26.16
CA THR A 321 -11.25 0.31 26.29
C THR A 321 -11.75 -1.11 26.51
N VAL A 322 -11.52 -1.97 25.53
CA VAL A 322 -11.84 -3.40 25.57
C VAL A 322 -10.65 -4.16 26.13
N GLU A 323 -10.86 -4.87 27.24
CA GLU A 323 -9.81 -5.69 27.85
C GLU A 323 -9.96 -7.14 27.41
N MET A 324 -8.89 -7.70 26.83
CA MET A 324 -8.81 -9.05 26.29
C MET A 324 -7.62 -9.80 26.88
N LYS A 325 -7.82 -11.05 27.30
CA LYS A 325 -6.73 -11.94 27.70
C LYS A 325 -6.46 -12.96 26.60
N VAL A 326 -5.22 -13.04 26.16
CA VAL A 326 -4.76 -14.05 25.18
C VAL A 326 -3.79 -15.00 25.86
N THR A 327 -4.03 -16.30 25.73
CA THR A 327 -3.16 -17.35 26.27
C THR A 327 -2.72 -18.25 25.13
N ASN A 328 -1.41 -18.49 24.99
CA ASN A 328 -0.92 -19.56 24.12
C ASN A 328 -1.21 -20.90 24.79
N ILE A 329 -2.16 -21.66 24.25
CA ILE A 329 -2.59 -22.96 24.78
C ILE A 329 -1.92 -24.16 24.07
N GLY A 330 -1.07 -23.89 23.07
CA GLY A 330 -0.22 -24.93 22.48
C GLY A 330 0.87 -25.37 23.43
N ASP A 331 1.53 -26.47 23.10
CA ASP A 331 2.54 -27.12 23.94
C ASP A 331 3.95 -27.03 23.37
N THR A 332 4.12 -26.61 22.10
CA THR A 332 5.37 -26.72 21.37
C THR A 332 5.96 -25.37 20.96
N TYR A 333 5.13 -24.49 20.39
CA TYR A 333 5.63 -23.29 19.73
C TYR A 333 5.26 -22.00 20.47
N ALA A 334 6.24 -21.10 20.61
CA ALA A 334 5.95 -19.72 20.95
C ALA A 334 5.34 -19.01 19.74
N GLY A 335 4.37 -18.13 19.95
CA GLY A 335 3.69 -17.44 18.86
C GLY A 335 3.08 -16.09 19.26
N LYS A 336 2.63 -15.35 18.27
CA LYS A 336 1.86 -14.11 18.44
C LYS A 336 0.46 -14.28 17.88
N GLU A 337 -0.53 -13.61 18.47
CA GLU A 337 -1.91 -13.59 17.97
C GLU A 337 -2.42 -12.16 17.82
N VAL A 338 -3.33 -11.95 16.86
CA VAL A 338 -4.02 -10.68 16.65
C VAL A 338 -5.45 -10.77 17.16
N VAL A 339 -5.79 -9.94 18.13
CA VAL A 339 -7.16 -9.76 18.59
C VAL A 339 -7.81 -8.64 17.79
N GLN A 340 -9.02 -8.91 17.28
CA GLN A 340 -9.82 -7.99 16.47
C GLN A 340 -11.13 -7.70 17.18
N ILE A 341 -11.51 -6.41 17.22
CA ILE A 341 -12.75 -5.93 17.79
C ILE A 341 -13.63 -5.39 16.67
N TYR A 342 -14.85 -5.89 16.59
CA TYR A 342 -15.83 -5.42 15.61
C TYR A 342 -17.05 -4.85 16.34
N ALA A 343 -17.71 -3.86 15.74
CA ALA A 343 -18.94 -3.27 16.21
C ALA A 343 -20.08 -3.47 15.22
N SER A 344 -21.25 -3.90 15.72
CA SER A 344 -22.52 -3.80 15.02
C SER A 344 -23.22 -2.53 15.46
N LEU A 345 -23.55 -1.64 14.53
CA LEU A 345 -24.25 -0.39 14.82
C LEU A 345 -25.77 -0.61 14.86
N PRO A 346 -26.51 0.25 15.57
CA PRO A 346 -27.98 0.19 15.58
C PRO A 346 -28.54 0.32 14.16
N GLN A 347 -29.42 -0.61 13.79
CA GLN A 347 -30.13 -0.57 12.51
C GLN A 347 -31.44 0.21 12.70
N THR A 348 -31.49 1.41 12.12
CA THR A 348 -32.59 2.37 12.24
C THR A 348 -33.15 2.68 10.85
N GLU A 349 -33.64 3.89 10.60
CA GLU A 349 -34.02 4.35 9.26
C GLU A 349 -32.79 4.41 8.33
N VAL A 350 -31.64 4.78 8.87
CA VAL A 350 -30.36 4.73 8.16
C VAL A 350 -29.75 3.34 8.33
N LYS A 351 -29.72 2.58 7.25
CA LYS A 351 -29.12 1.25 7.22
C LYS A 351 -27.60 1.33 7.35
N LYS A 352 -26.98 0.37 8.02
CA LYS A 352 -25.54 0.21 8.20
C LYS A 352 -25.13 -1.22 7.86
N GLU A 353 -23.87 -1.44 7.57
CA GLU A 353 -23.32 -2.78 7.43
C GLU A 353 -23.52 -3.60 8.73
N TYR A 354 -23.41 -4.93 8.63
CA TYR A 354 -23.63 -5.81 9.76
C TYR A 354 -22.59 -5.59 10.87
N ARG A 355 -21.31 -5.53 10.52
CA ARG A 355 -20.20 -5.27 11.44
C ARG A 355 -19.07 -4.52 10.76
N ARG A 356 -18.34 -3.72 11.54
CA ARG A 356 -17.09 -3.07 11.09
C ARG A 356 -15.98 -3.26 12.12
N LEU A 357 -14.73 -3.35 11.66
CA LEU A 357 -13.54 -3.33 12.51
C LEU A 357 -13.43 -1.97 13.21
N VAL A 358 -13.27 -1.99 14.54
CA VAL A 358 -13.18 -0.77 15.36
C VAL A 358 -11.99 -0.76 16.30
N GLY A 359 -11.26 -1.87 16.40
CA GLY A 359 -10.06 -1.96 17.22
C GLY A 359 -9.31 -3.27 16.96
N TYR A 360 -8.02 -3.25 17.18
CA TYR A 360 -7.18 -4.45 17.13
C TYR A 360 -5.90 -4.26 17.93
N ALA A 361 -5.30 -5.37 18.35
CA ALA A 361 -3.95 -5.40 18.92
C ALA A 361 -3.30 -6.76 18.66
N LYS A 362 -1.98 -6.78 18.53
CA LYS A 362 -1.17 -7.98 18.42
C LYS A 362 -0.42 -8.23 19.72
N THR A 363 -0.36 -9.48 20.18
CA THR A 363 0.39 -9.85 21.38
C THR A 363 1.90 -9.75 21.15
N LYS A 364 2.65 -9.64 22.23
CA LYS A 364 4.06 -10.04 22.24
C LYS A 364 4.19 -11.54 21.90
N LEU A 365 5.43 -12.01 21.71
CA LEU A 365 5.69 -13.43 21.56
C LEU A 365 5.37 -14.15 22.87
N LEU A 366 4.36 -15.02 22.84
CA LEU A 366 3.91 -15.81 24.01
C LEU A 366 4.48 -17.22 23.95
N GLN A 367 5.16 -17.63 25.03
CA GLN A 367 5.60 -19.01 25.19
C GLN A 367 4.40 -19.94 25.44
N PRO A 368 4.51 -21.27 25.22
CA PRO A 368 3.49 -22.23 25.64
C PRO A 368 3.05 -22.02 27.08
N GLY A 369 1.74 -21.86 27.31
CA GLY A 369 1.13 -21.54 28.60
C GLY A 369 1.21 -20.08 29.04
N GLU A 370 1.97 -19.21 28.35
CA GLU A 370 2.05 -17.78 28.68
C GLU A 370 0.80 -17.02 28.24
N ALA A 371 0.42 -16.00 28.99
CA ALA A 371 -0.71 -15.14 28.67
C ALA A 371 -0.34 -13.67 28.73
N GLU A 372 -1.05 -12.87 27.93
CA GLU A 372 -1.00 -11.41 27.96
C GLU A 372 -2.40 -10.82 28.03
N THR A 373 -2.52 -9.69 28.73
CA THR A 373 -3.74 -8.89 28.73
C THR A 373 -3.55 -7.67 27.85
N LEU A 374 -4.38 -7.56 26.81
CA LEU A 374 -4.40 -6.46 25.86
C LEU A 374 -5.52 -5.47 26.24
N LYS A 375 -5.22 -4.18 26.19
CA LYS A 375 -6.19 -3.09 26.28
C LYS A 375 -6.31 -2.43 24.93
N ILE A 376 -7.49 -2.60 24.29
CA ILE A 376 -7.74 -2.17 22.92
C ILE A 376 -8.71 -0.99 22.96
N THR A 377 -8.24 0.16 22.48
CA THR A 377 -9.05 1.38 22.44
C THR A 377 -9.94 1.40 21.19
N VAL A 378 -11.21 1.73 21.39
CA VAL A 378 -12.20 1.98 20.34
C VAL A 378 -12.65 3.43 20.45
N GLY A 379 -12.30 4.26 19.51
CA GLY A 379 -12.68 5.67 19.46
C GLY A 379 -14.19 5.82 19.16
N GLN A 380 -14.82 6.85 19.69
CA GLN A 380 -16.24 7.11 19.46
C GLN A 380 -16.59 7.27 17.97
N LYS A 381 -15.67 7.79 17.15
CA LYS A 381 -15.90 7.98 15.71
C LYS A 381 -16.04 6.66 14.95
N GLU A 382 -15.44 5.59 15.46
CA GLU A 382 -15.60 4.24 14.87
C GLU A 382 -17.01 3.67 15.08
N LEU A 383 -17.78 4.26 16.02
CA LEU A 383 -19.18 3.94 16.27
C LEU A 383 -20.16 4.87 15.53
N ALA A 384 -19.64 5.87 14.79
CA ALA A 384 -20.45 6.84 14.06
C ALA A 384 -20.73 6.37 12.62
N TYR A 385 -21.79 6.94 12.04
CA TYR A 385 -22.02 6.93 10.59
C TYR A 385 -22.08 8.37 10.08
N PHE A 386 -21.89 8.57 8.78
CA PHE A 386 -22.04 9.88 8.16
C PHE A 386 -23.46 10.07 7.63
N SER A 387 -24.10 11.17 8.05
CA SER A 387 -25.42 11.59 7.57
C SER A 387 -25.27 12.64 6.48
N GLU A 388 -25.58 12.29 5.23
CA GLU A 388 -25.56 13.22 4.09
C GLU A 388 -26.61 14.35 4.28
N GLU A 389 -27.79 14.02 4.79
CA GLU A 389 -28.87 14.99 5.02
C GLU A 389 -28.46 16.09 6.03
N LYS A 390 -27.71 15.72 7.08
CA LYS A 390 -27.30 16.64 8.14
C LYS A 390 -25.88 17.17 7.99
N HIS A 391 -25.11 16.63 7.07
CA HIS A 391 -23.68 16.87 6.94
C HIS A 391 -22.93 16.72 8.28
N GLN A 392 -23.14 15.58 8.94
CA GLN A 392 -22.63 15.31 10.28
C GLN A 392 -22.20 13.86 10.46
N TRP A 393 -21.17 13.67 11.29
CA TRP A 393 -20.86 12.37 11.86
C TRP A 393 -21.70 12.16 13.11
N ILE A 394 -22.46 11.09 13.17
CA ILE A 394 -23.46 10.84 14.23
C ILE A 394 -23.19 9.48 14.89
N VAL A 395 -23.03 9.50 16.22
CA VAL A 395 -23.21 8.30 17.05
C VAL A 395 -24.68 8.24 17.46
N GLU A 396 -25.39 7.25 16.97
CA GLU A 396 -26.83 7.17 17.09
C GLU A 396 -27.25 6.51 18.41
N LYS A 397 -28.38 6.93 18.95
CA LYS A 397 -29.03 6.25 20.09
C LYS A 397 -29.34 4.81 19.75
N GLY A 398 -28.95 3.88 20.59
CA GLY A 398 -29.26 2.46 20.42
C GLY A 398 -28.26 1.54 21.10
N ASN A 399 -28.37 0.27 20.77
CA ASN A 399 -27.51 -0.78 21.29
C ASN A 399 -26.47 -1.14 20.20
N TYR A 400 -25.23 -1.05 20.55
CA TYR A 400 -24.08 -1.46 19.74
C TYR A 400 -23.61 -2.82 20.23
N GLY A 401 -23.51 -3.80 19.32
CA GLY A 401 -22.92 -5.10 19.65
C GLY A 401 -21.41 -5.05 19.51
N ILE A 402 -20.68 -5.47 20.52
CA ILE A 402 -19.22 -5.63 20.48
C ILE A 402 -18.90 -7.10 20.31
N TRP A 403 -18.11 -7.39 19.29
CA TRP A 403 -17.68 -8.72 18.88
C TRP A 403 -16.17 -8.81 18.97
N THR A 404 -15.65 -9.89 19.51
CA THR A 404 -14.21 -10.10 19.68
C THR A 404 -13.75 -11.43 19.10
N GLY A 405 -12.57 -11.48 18.52
CA GLY A 405 -12.02 -12.69 17.94
C GLY A 405 -10.72 -12.45 17.19
N ASN A 406 -10.43 -13.27 16.19
CA ASN A 406 -9.19 -13.20 15.40
C ASN A 406 -9.38 -13.22 13.88
N SER A 407 -10.61 -13.10 13.41
CA SER A 407 -10.97 -12.86 12.01
C SER A 407 -12.43 -12.42 11.90
N SER A 408 -12.84 -11.86 10.76
CA SER A 408 -14.22 -11.39 10.53
C SER A 408 -15.29 -12.49 10.65
N VAL A 409 -14.92 -13.76 10.59
CA VAL A 409 -15.82 -14.92 10.70
C VAL A 409 -15.66 -15.72 12.02
N SER A 410 -14.54 -15.52 12.72
CA SER A 410 -14.27 -16.16 14.02
C SER A 410 -14.42 -15.14 15.13
N LEU A 411 -15.67 -14.79 15.42
CA LEU A 411 -16.06 -13.77 16.37
C LEU A 411 -17.07 -14.29 17.39
N GLU A 412 -16.90 -13.89 18.63
CA GLU A 412 -17.86 -14.09 19.71
C GLU A 412 -18.50 -12.75 20.09
N TYR A 413 -19.81 -12.78 20.35
CA TYR A 413 -20.52 -11.62 20.91
C TYR A 413 -20.10 -11.44 22.36
N SER A 414 -19.47 -10.30 22.66
CA SER A 414 -18.83 -10.11 23.96
C SER A 414 -19.60 -9.16 24.88
N SER A 415 -20.21 -8.10 24.32
CA SER A 415 -20.91 -7.08 25.13
C SER A 415 -21.88 -6.24 24.31
N THR A 416 -22.81 -5.60 24.99
CA THR A 416 -23.64 -4.50 24.45
C THR A 416 -23.13 -3.17 24.99
N VAL A 417 -22.91 -2.21 24.11
CA VAL A 417 -22.72 -0.79 24.48
C VAL A 417 -23.98 -0.03 24.15
N LYS A 418 -24.60 0.57 25.17
CA LYS A 418 -25.82 1.35 25.01
C LYS A 418 -25.51 2.84 24.96
N VAL A 419 -25.97 3.49 23.91
CA VAL A 419 -25.97 4.95 23.74
C VAL A 419 -27.41 5.44 23.99
N GLU A 420 -27.59 6.28 24.98
CA GLU A 420 -28.94 6.72 25.41
C GLU A 420 -29.49 7.87 24.58
N GLN A 421 -28.62 8.68 23.97
CA GLN A 421 -29.00 9.82 23.14
C GLN A 421 -28.06 9.91 21.90
N SER A 422 -28.63 10.23 20.76
CA SER A 422 -27.80 10.48 19.55
C SER A 422 -26.99 11.76 19.73
N VAL A 423 -25.72 11.72 19.35
CA VAL A 423 -24.79 12.83 19.43
C VAL A 423 -24.15 13.09 18.07
N SER A 424 -24.22 14.33 17.59
CA SER A 424 -23.38 14.80 16.49
C SER A 424 -21.97 14.99 17.01
N LEU A 425 -21.03 14.25 16.46
CA LEU A 425 -19.62 14.36 16.84
C LEU A 425 -18.95 15.57 16.16
N GLU A 426 -19.26 15.77 14.89
CA GLU A 426 -18.58 16.74 14.05
C GLU A 426 -19.49 17.19 12.91
N ASP A 427 -19.60 18.50 12.71
CA ASP A 427 -20.23 19.10 11.55
C ASP A 427 -19.21 19.18 10.41
N THR A 428 -19.61 18.78 9.22
CA THR A 428 -18.75 18.81 8.02
C THR A 428 -19.12 19.95 7.09
N CYS A 429 -18.23 20.26 6.14
CA CYS A 429 -18.52 21.19 5.07
C CYS A 429 -19.52 20.57 4.09
N VAL A 430 -20.38 21.38 3.52
CA VAL A 430 -21.21 21.00 2.36
C VAL A 430 -20.31 20.93 1.14
N LEU A 431 -20.32 19.79 0.45
CA LEU A 431 -19.55 19.61 -0.79
C LEU A 431 -20.32 20.18 -1.98
N GLU A 432 -19.59 20.71 -2.97
CA GLU A 432 -20.15 21.24 -4.21
C GLU A 432 -20.27 20.16 -5.29
N ASN A 433 -19.32 19.20 -5.28
CA ASN A 433 -19.24 18.13 -6.27
C ASN A 433 -19.73 16.81 -5.66
N THR A 434 -21.03 16.59 -5.69
CA THR A 434 -21.67 15.36 -5.26
C THR A 434 -22.29 14.64 -6.45
N ALA A 435 -22.38 13.31 -6.39
CA ALA A 435 -23.09 12.51 -7.35
C ALA A 435 -24.26 11.80 -6.68
N GLU A 436 -25.41 11.81 -7.33
CA GLU A 436 -26.53 10.93 -6.95
C GLU A 436 -26.25 9.55 -7.55
N ILE A 437 -25.75 8.62 -6.75
CA ILE A 437 -25.50 7.23 -7.13
C ILE A 437 -26.56 6.35 -6.52
N GLU A 438 -27.16 5.51 -7.35
CA GLU A 438 -28.05 4.47 -6.86
C GLU A 438 -27.23 3.31 -6.29
N GLU A 439 -26.96 3.34 -4.98
CA GLU A 439 -26.29 2.24 -4.26
C GLU A 439 -27.23 1.03 -4.20
N GLU A 440 -27.17 0.20 -5.23
CA GLU A 440 -28.16 -0.85 -5.50
C GLU A 440 -28.22 -1.92 -4.39
N LEU A 441 -27.12 -2.15 -3.67
CA LEU A 441 -27.08 -3.15 -2.61
C LEU A 441 -28.04 -2.84 -1.45
N TRP A 442 -28.36 -1.56 -1.21
CA TRP A 442 -29.35 -1.19 -0.19
C TRP A 442 -30.75 -1.74 -0.47
N LYS A 443 -31.10 -1.97 -1.73
CA LYS A 443 -32.42 -2.52 -2.11
C LYS A 443 -32.59 -3.97 -1.68
N THR A 444 -31.50 -4.74 -1.72
CA THR A 444 -31.49 -6.18 -1.42
C THR A 444 -30.95 -6.49 -0.03
N TYR A 445 -30.40 -5.50 0.66
CA TYR A 445 -29.85 -5.70 1.98
C TYR A 445 -30.93 -5.91 3.05
N GLU A 446 -31.00 -7.11 3.58
CA GLU A 446 -31.81 -7.44 4.75
C GLU A 446 -30.97 -7.20 6.01
N CYS A 447 -31.27 -6.10 6.73
CA CYS A 447 -30.51 -5.73 7.94
C CYS A 447 -30.48 -6.88 8.95
N ARG A 448 -29.31 -7.43 9.19
CA ARG A 448 -29.09 -8.38 10.28
C ARG A 448 -29.18 -7.65 11.61
N LYS A 449 -30.17 -7.99 12.44
CA LYS A 449 -30.30 -7.42 13.78
C LYS A 449 -29.40 -8.20 14.73
N THR A 450 -28.55 -7.47 15.44
CA THR A 450 -27.83 -8.02 16.60
C THR A 450 -28.85 -8.26 17.71
N THR A 451 -29.02 -9.49 18.15
CA THR A 451 -29.77 -9.78 19.37
C THR A 451 -28.92 -9.36 20.56
N ALA A 452 -29.20 -8.17 21.09
CA ALA A 452 -28.50 -7.67 22.27
C ALA A 452 -28.74 -8.63 23.43
N ASP A 453 -27.68 -9.27 23.93
CA ASP A 453 -27.73 -9.91 25.25
C ASP A 453 -27.51 -8.81 26.30
N ASN A 454 -28.57 -8.55 27.08
CA ASN A 454 -28.54 -7.53 28.12
C ASN A 454 -27.74 -7.95 29.38
N SER A 455 -27.15 -9.13 29.42
CA SER A 455 -26.40 -9.65 30.58
C SER A 455 -25.13 -8.84 30.87
N HIS A 456 -24.53 -8.22 29.81
CA HIS A 456 -23.35 -7.33 29.91
C HIS A 456 -23.63 -6.05 29.12
N CYS A 457 -24.41 -5.12 29.67
CA CYS A 457 -24.72 -3.85 29.01
C CYS A 457 -23.99 -2.70 29.71
N ILE A 458 -23.20 -1.95 28.96
CA ILE A 458 -22.45 -0.79 29.43
C ILE A 458 -23.01 0.46 28.75
N VAL A 459 -23.20 1.52 29.53
CA VAL A 459 -23.66 2.81 29.00
C VAL A 459 -22.46 3.62 28.58
N PHE A 460 -22.47 4.11 27.34
CA PHE A 460 -21.50 5.04 26.79
C PHE A 460 -22.19 6.36 26.38
N THR A 461 -21.58 7.46 26.76
CA THR A 461 -22.06 8.80 26.41
C THR A 461 -21.04 9.47 25.48
N PRO A 462 -21.29 9.49 24.16
CA PRO A 462 -20.40 10.16 23.22
C PRO A 462 -20.43 11.69 23.41
N HIS A 463 -19.33 12.35 23.03
CA HIS A 463 -19.17 13.80 23.14
C HIS A 463 -18.78 14.42 21.79
N PRO A 464 -19.23 15.64 21.45
CA PRO A 464 -18.78 16.34 20.28
C PRO A 464 -17.25 16.46 20.22
N GLU A 465 -16.69 16.35 19.02
CA GLU A 465 -15.26 16.59 18.78
C GLU A 465 -14.93 18.08 18.88
N GLU A 466 -13.77 18.38 19.44
CA GLU A 466 -13.27 19.75 19.42
C GLU A 466 -12.85 20.15 18.00
N LYS A 467 -13.42 21.22 17.49
CA LYS A 467 -13.09 21.72 16.16
C LYS A 467 -11.65 22.27 16.16
N LYS A 468 -10.73 21.61 15.48
CA LYS A 468 -9.40 22.16 15.24
C LYS A 468 -9.52 23.34 14.27
N ILE A 469 -9.08 24.50 14.70
CA ILE A 469 -9.07 25.70 13.84
C ILE A 469 -7.87 25.56 12.88
N TYR A 470 -8.16 25.40 11.60
CA TYR A 470 -7.15 25.48 10.56
C TYR A 470 -6.55 26.91 10.51
N ARG A 471 -5.25 27.01 10.64
CA ARG A 471 -4.51 28.25 10.47
C ARG A 471 -3.61 28.11 9.24
N SER A 472 -3.95 28.81 8.17
CA SER A 472 -3.11 28.82 6.97
C SER A 472 -1.75 29.44 7.29
N ALA A 473 -0.67 28.77 6.87
CA ALA A 473 0.62 29.42 6.71
C ALA A 473 0.47 30.42 5.54
N TYR A 474 0.97 31.64 5.71
CA TYR A 474 0.79 32.70 4.73
C TYR A 474 2.12 33.40 4.48
N ALA A 475 2.60 33.36 3.24
CA ALA A 475 3.84 34.05 2.87
C ALA A 475 3.58 35.55 2.69
N THR A 476 4.23 36.42 3.49
CA THR A 476 3.99 37.85 3.52
C THR A 476 5.17 38.73 3.10
N GLU A 477 6.39 38.20 3.14
CA GLU A 477 7.63 38.96 2.95
C GLU A 477 8.04 39.08 1.48
N GLN A 478 7.69 38.09 0.64
CA GLN A 478 8.06 38.05 -0.76
C GLN A 478 6.96 38.62 -1.66
N MET A 479 7.32 39.07 -2.88
CA MET A 479 6.33 39.40 -3.89
C MET A 479 5.60 38.16 -4.40
N ALA A 480 4.31 38.26 -4.75
CA ALA A 480 3.52 37.12 -5.23
C ALA A 480 4.15 36.44 -6.47
N GLU A 481 4.67 37.27 -7.41
CA GLU A 481 5.35 36.73 -8.60
C GLU A 481 6.61 35.92 -8.29
N ASP A 482 7.35 36.27 -7.24
CA ASP A 482 8.54 35.54 -6.76
C ASP A 482 8.16 34.24 -6.10
N LEU A 483 6.92 34.09 -5.62
CA LEU A 483 6.42 32.88 -4.96
C LEU A 483 5.87 31.83 -5.94
N ILE A 484 5.48 32.24 -7.16
CA ILE A 484 4.93 31.32 -8.18
C ILE A 484 5.83 30.11 -8.43
N PRO A 485 7.18 30.23 -8.51
CA PRO A 485 8.05 29.06 -8.70
C PRO A 485 7.96 27.99 -7.61
N LEU A 486 7.43 28.30 -6.42
CA LEU A 486 7.17 27.29 -5.38
C LEU A 486 6.00 26.37 -5.71
N LEU A 487 5.06 26.82 -6.57
CA LEU A 487 3.81 26.10 -6.86
C LEU A 487 4.00 24.96 -7.87
N TYR A 488 5.19 24.73 -8.34
CA TYR A 488 5.59 23.61 -9.18
C TYR A 488 6.99 23.13 -8.84
N GLY A 489 7.32 21.89 -9.23
CA GLY A 489 8.65 21.31 -8.99
C GLY A 489 9.76 22.03 -9.74
N ASN A 490 11.00 21.64 -9.51
CA ASN A 490 12.17 22.27 -10.11
C ASN A 490 12.24 21.97 -11.62
N ILE A 491 12.04 23.02 -12.43
CA ILE A 491 12.16 22.95 -13.90
C ILE A 491 13.60 23.25 -14.26
N ALA A 492 14.45 22.22 -14.36
CA ALA A 492 15.80 22.34 -14.88
C ALA A 492 15.91 21.59 -16.20
N GLU A 493 16.85 22.02 -17.06
CA GLU A 493 17.26 21.24 -18.22
C GLU A 493 17.85 19.93 -17.72
N THR A 494 17.13 18.83 -17.90
CA THR A 494 17.51 17.51 -17.40
C THR A 494 17.57 16.51 -18.54
N THR A 495 18.36 15.49 -18.34
CA THR A 495 18.40 14.30 -19.22
C THR A 495 17.25 13.31 -18.91
N SER A 496 16.39 13.63 -17.97
CA SER A 496 15.27 12.79 -17.50
C SER A 496 13.94 13.42 -17.85
N THR A 497 13.04 12.66 -18.45
CA THR A 497 11.63 13.05 -18.69
C THR A 497 10.78 13.07 -17.44
N LEU A 498 11.30 12.65 -16.29
CA LEU A 498 10.67 12.77 -14.97
C LEU A 498 10.92 14.12 -14.28
N GLY A 499 11.26 15.17 -15.06
CA GLY A 499 11.58 16.49 -14.56
C GLY A 499 13.02 16.61 -14.06
N ALA A 500 13.30 17.55 -13.15
CA ALA A 500 14.61 17.71 -12.51
C ALA A 500 14.99 16.56 -11.57
N ALA A 501 14.22 15.49 -11.58
CA ALA A 501 14.44 14.32 -10.78
C ALA A 501 15.84 13.74 -10.98
N GLY A 502 16.56 13.56 -9.90
CA GLY A 502 17.85 12.88 -9.88
C GLY A 502 19.06 13.71 -10.24
N ILE A 503 18.99 15.04 -10.30
CA ILE A 503 20.18 15.86 -10.54
C ILE A 503 21.14 15.80 -9.36
N ARG A 504 20.66 16.07 -8.13
CA ARG A 504 21.49 16.08 -6.93
C ARG A 504 21.60 14.71 -6.27
N VAL A 505 20.51 13.96 -6.25
CA VAL A 505 20.46 12.59 -5.74
C VAL A 505 19.90 11.70 -6.85
N PRO A 506 20.74 10.97 -7.56
CA PRO A 506 20.32 10.15 -8.70
C PRO A 506 19.24 9.12 -8.35
N GLY A 507 18.20 9.06 -9.17
CA GLY A 507 17.06 8.17 -9.01
C GLY A 507 15.90 8.70 -8.14
N THR A 508 16.00 9.91 -7.61
CA THR A 508 14.90 10.56 -6.89
C THR A 508 13.74 10.91 -7.83
N ALA A 509 12.57 11.16 -7.24
CA ALA A 509 11.34 11.44 -8.00
C ALA A 509 11.20 12.90 -8.41
N GLY A 510 11.77 13.83 -7.66
CA GLY A 510 11.69 15.27 -7.93
C GLY A 510 12.21 16.13 -6.78
N GLU A 511 12.14 17.42 -6.99
CA GLU A 511 12.58 18.45 -6.05
C GLU A 511 11.66 19.67 -6.07
N THR A 512 11.59 20.42 -4.97
CA THR A 512 11.02 21.76 -5.01
C THR A 512 11.99 22.72 -5.74
N THR A 513 11.49 23.88 -6.18
CA THR A 513 12.32 24.84 -6.92
C THR A 513 13.60 25.26 -6.20
N GLU A 514 14.68 25.44 -6.95
CA GLU A 514 15.91 26.11 -6.50
C GLU A 514 15.89 27.63 -6.73
N GLY A 515 14.90 28.14 -7.47
CA GLY A 515 14.86 29.52 -7.94
C GLY A 515 14.81 30.59 -6.84
N LEU A 516 14.55 30.21 -5.58
CA LEU A 516 14.52 31.13 -4.44
C LEU A 516 15.78 31.08 -3.56
N LEU A 517 16.74 30.17 -3.87
CA LEU A 517 17.93 30.00 -3.03
C LEU A 517 18.78 31.25 -2.98
N ASP A 518 19.13 31.82 -4.13
CA ASP A 518 20.03 32.99 -4.22
C ASP A 518 19.41 34.27 -3.65
N LYS A 519 18.10 34.50 -3.91
CA LYS A 519 17.40 35.73 -3.52
C LYS A 519 16.92 35.70 -2.07
N TYR A 520 16.44 34.55 -1.61
CA TYR A 520 15.76 34.45 -0.32
C TYR A 520 16.37 33.38 0.62
N GLY A 521 17.41 32.67 0.18
CA GLY A 521 18.06 31.62 0.99
C GLY A 521 17.16 30.41 1.23
N VAL A 522 16.17 30.17 0.36
CA VAL A 522 15.22 29.04 0.45
C VAL A 522 15.80 27.84 -0.28
N PRO A 523 16.20 26.77 0.41
CA PRO A 523 16.72 25.58 -0.23
C PRO A 523 15.60 24.73 -0.86
N SER A 524 15.96 23.85 -1.79
CA SER A 524 15.06 22.87 -2.36
C SER A 524 14.97 21.62 -1.47
N LEU A 525 13.81 20.94 -1.47
CA LEU A 525 13.59 19.65 -0.84
C LEU A 525 13.62 18.54 -1.87
N ILE A 526 14.30 17.44 -1.54
CA ILE A 526 14.45 16.25 -2.38
C ILE A 526 13.38 15.22 -2.02
N MET A 527 12.71 14.66 -3.04
CA MET A 527 11.60 13.71 -2.90
C MET A 527 11.97 12.36 -3.52
N ALA A 528 11.82 11.29 -2.77
CA ALA A 528 12.04 9.93 -3.29
C ALA A 528 10.77 9.09 -3.22
N ASP A 529 10.55 8.30 -4.26
CA ASP A 529 9.47 7.32 -4.34
C ASP A 529 9.84 6.02 -3.64
N GLY A 530 8.95 5.04 -3.68
CA GLY A 530 9.17 3.67 -3.21
C GLY A 530 8.41 3.32 -1.94
N PRO A 531 7.11 2.91 -2.03
CA PRO A 531 6.32 2.52 -0.84
C PRO A 531 6.86 1.34 -0.04
N ALA A 532 7.74 0.53 -0.64
CA ALA A 532 8.42 -0.59 0.01
C ALA A 532 9.87 -0.28 0.45
N GLY A 533 10.25 0.99 0.48
CA GLY A 533 11.61 1.49 0.76
C GLY A 533 11.98 2.58 -0.23
N ILE A 534 13.06 3.32 0.01
CA ILE A 534 13.43 4.44 -0.83
C ILE A 534 13.90 3.94 -2.21
N ARG A 535 13.38 4.52 -3.28
CA ARG A 535 13.81 4.22 -4.64
C ARG A 535 14.83 5.24 -5.11
N LEU A 536 16.08 4.81 -5.24
CA LEU A 536 17.19 5.59 -5.79
C LEU A 536 17.90 4.79 -6.89
N GLN A 537 18.73 5.46 -7.67
CA GLN A 537 19.66 4.79 -8.59
C GLN A 537 20.74 4.08 -7.78
N GLN A 538 20.87 2.77 -7.93
CA GLN A 538 21.77 1.94 -7.13
C GLN A 538 23.25 2.35 -7.24
N HIS A 539 23.67 2.77 -8.43
CA HIS A 539 25.05 3.13 -8.75
C HIS A 539 25.08 4.26 -9.79
N TYR A 540 25.92 5.26 -9.56
CA TYR A 540 26.16 6.35 -10.52
C TYR A 540 27.60 6.81 -10.52
N GLU A 541 27.98 7.53 -11.57
CA GLU A 541 29.33 8.03 -11.82
C GLU A 541 29.35 9.56 -11.84
N VAL A 542 30.44 10.13 -11.33
CA VAL A 542 30.68 11.57 -11.27
C VAL A 542 31.96 11.92 -11.97
N ASP A 543 31.92 12.87 -12.90
CA ASP A 543 33.10 13.45 -13.54
C ASP A 543 33.91 14.28 -12.53
N ARG A 544 35.16 13.88 -12.29
CA ARG A 544 36.02 14.55 -11.29
C ARG A 544 36.40 15.99 -11.67
N ALA A 545 36.39 16.35 -12.94
CA ALA A 545 36.81 17.65 -13.38
C ALA A 545 35.71 18.68 -13.31
N THR A 546 34.46 18.24 -13.59
CA THR A 546 33.29 19.12 -13.67
C THR A 546 32.37 18.95 -12.48
N ASP A 547 32.58 17.91 -11.66
CA ASP A 547 31.69 17.53 -10.54
C ASP A 547 30.24 17.24 -11.00
N THR A 548 30.11 16.73 -12.20
CA THR A 548 28.81 16.48 -12.86
C THR A 548 28.48 15.00 -12.86
N VAL A 549 27.24 14.63 -12.45
CA VAL A 549 26.73 13.25 -12.53
C VAL A 549 26.50 12.86 -13.99
N TYR A 550 27.00 11.70 -14.38
CA TYR A 550 26.72 11.12 -15.70
C TYR A 550 25.29 10.57 -15.75
N GLY A 551 24.48 11.08 -16.68
CA GLY A 551 23.11 10.64 -16.87
C GLY A 551 23.03 9.26 -17.55
N ILE A 552 22.13 8.39 -17.07
CA ILE A 552 21.89 7.05 -17.66
C ILE A 552 20.63 7.00 -18.53
N GLY A 553 19.94 8.11 -18.70
CA GLY A 553 18.69 8.19 -19.44
C GLY A 553 17.52 7.47 -18.73
N VAL A 554 16.32 7.61 -19.31
CA VAL A 554 15.08 7.07 -18.74
C VAL A 554 15.13 5.56 -18.61
N LEU A 555 15.46 4.86 -19.70
CA LEU A 555 15.51 3.39 -19.72
C LEU A 555 16.64 2.82 -18.86
N GLY A 556 17.76 3.56 -18.70
CA GLY A 556 18.86 3.15 -17.81
C GLY A 556 18.50 3.21 -16.33
N ALA A 557 17.51 4.04 -15.96
CA ALA A 557 17.01 4.15 -14.58
C ALA A 557 15.99 3.05 -14.22
N LEU A 558 15.48 2.30 -15.21
CA LEU A 558 14.49 1.25 -15.03
C LEU A 558 15.14 -0.13 -14.86
N GLU A 559 14.41 -1.04 -14.18
CA GLU A 559 14.83 -2.43 -14.00
C GLU A 559 16.30 -2.58 -13.50
N ASN A 560 16.71 -1.66 -12.65
CA ASN A 560 18.07 -1.59 -12.11
C ASN A 560 19.16 -1.55 -13.20
N GLY A 561 18.85 -0.89 -14.33
CA GLY A 561 19.75 -0.74 -15.48
C GLY A 561 19.78 -1.92 -16.44
N PHE A 562 18.86 -2.88 -16.34
CA PHE A 562 18.81 -4.05 -17.23
C PHE A 562 18.56 -3.69 -18.71
N LEU A 563 17.77 -2.64 -18.97
CA LEU A 563 17.34 -2.28 -20.33
C LEU A 563 18.44 -1.66 -21.19
N VAL A 564 19.45 -1.04 -20.58
CA VAL A 564 20.51 -0.34 -21.29
C VAL A 564 21.87 -0.82 -20.80
N ASP A 565 22.78 -1.11 -21.72
CA ASP A 565 24.14 -1.44 -21.34
C ASP A 565 24.83 -0.17 -20.81
N ARG A 566 25.42 -0.26 -19.62
CA ARG A 566 26.08 0.89 -18.98
C ARG A 566 27.38 1.23 -19.71
N GLU A 567 27.55 2.51 -20.01
CA GLU A 567 28.84 3.07 -20.37
C GLU A 567 29.64 3.33 -19.09
N GLU A 568 30.87 2.85 -19.02
CA GLU A 568 31.82 3.16 -17.94
C GLU A 568 32.72 4.33 -18.37
N HIS A 569 32.83 5.34 -17.49
CA HIS A 569 33.64 6.52 -17.75
C HIS A 569 34.99 6.40 -17.04
N GLU A 570 36.07 6.30 -17.82
CA GLU A 570 37.43 6.16 -17.27
C GLU A 570 37.81 7.34 -16.38
N GLY A 571 38.15 7.05 -15.12
CA GLY A 571 38.54 8.05 -14.13
C GLY A 571 37.41 8.77 -13.41
N ALA A 572 36.15 8.40 -13.64
CA ALA A 572 35.02 8.89 -12.87
C ALA A 572 35.04 8.37 -11.42
N ASP A 573 34.47 9.15 -10.50
CA ASP A 573 34.20 8.71 -9.13
C ASP A 573 32.91 7.87 -9.10
N GLN A 574 32.97 6.72 -8.42
CA GLN A 574 31.86 5.76 -8.34
C GLN A 574 31.11 5.95 -7.03
N TYR A 575 29.79 6.10 -7.07
CA TYR A 575 28.92 6.22 -5.90
C TYR A 575 27.85 5.14 -5.89
N TYR A 576 27.54 4.60 -4.70
CA TYR A 576 26.56 3.54 -4.47
C TYR A 576 25.48 3.97 -3.48
N GLN A 577 24.23 3.71 -3.83
CA GLN A 577 23.02 4.02 -3.03
C GLN A 577 22.20 2.73 -2.85
N TYR A 578 22.67 1.82 -1.98
CA TYR A 578 21.98 0.56 -1.74
C TYR A 578 20.87 0.76 -0.72
N CYS A 579 19.65 0.97 -1.23
CA CYS A 579 18.44 1.04 -0.42
C CYS A 579 17.91 -0.35 -0.08
N THR A 580 17.12 -0.46 0.97
CA THR A 580 16.52 -1.72 1.39
C THR A 580 15.13 -1.88 0.79
N ALA A 581 14.89 -2.98 0.05
CA ALA A 581 13.56 -3.38 -0.36
C ALA A 581 12.87 -4.17 0.77
N PHE A 582 12.05 -3.48 1.54
CA PHE A 582 11.15 -4.07 2.54
C PHE A 582 9.99 -4.81 1.85
N PRO A 583 9.19 -5.59 2.59
CA PRO A 583 7.94 -6.12 2.07
C PRO A 583 7.00 -5.01 1.58
N VAL A 584 6.21 -5.30 0.54
CA VAL A 584 5.22 -4.34 0.02
C VAL A 584 4.13 -4.00 1.02
N GLY A 585 3.40 -2.91 0.79
CA GLY A 585 2.39 -2.39 1.71
C GLY A 585 1.39 -3.42 2.21
N THR A 586 0.86 -4.27 1.34
CA THR A 586 -0.06 -5.35 1.74
C THR A 586 0.59 -6.33 2.73
N VAL A 587 1.84 -6.75 2.52
CA VAL A 587 2.56 -7.66 3.44
C VAL A 587 2.84 -6.98 4.77
N MET A 588 3.28 -5.72 4.73
CA MET A 588 3.48 -4.93 5.94
C MET A 588 2.17 -4.81 6.74
N ALA A 589 1.05 -4.57 6.09
CA ALA A 589 -0.25 -4.49 6.73
C ALA A 589 -0.74 -5.85 7.28
N GLN A 590 -0.43 -6.96 6.63
CA GLN A 590 -0.74 -8.33 7.10
C GLN A 590 -0.07 -8.67 8.44
N THR A 591 0.91 -7.90 8.86
CA THR A 591 1.50 -8.02 10.21
C THR A 591 0.52 -7.62 11.31
N TRP A 592 -0.42 -6.70 11.07
CA TRP A 592 -1.33 -6.09 12.05
C TRP A 592 -0.57 -5.52 13.27
N ASN A 593 0.67 -5.11 13.07
CA ASN A 593 1.60 -4.73 14.13
C ASN A 593 2.04 -3.27 14.00
N ARG A 594 1.42 -2.38 14.78
CA ARG A 594 1.69 -0.94 14.75
C ARG A 594 3.13 -0.60 15.16
N ASP A 595 3.71 -1.38 16.09
CA ASP A 595 5.10 -1.16 16.55
C ASP A 595 6.10 -1.51 15.45
N LEU A 596 5.87 -2.62 14.72
CA LEU A 596 6.70 -3.00 13.58
C LEU A 596 6.60 -1.97 12.45
N MET A 597 5.40 -1.44 12.19
CA MET A 597 5.19 -0.37 11.21
C MET A 597 5.95 0.91 11.59
N GLN A 598 5.99 1.26 12.87
CA GLN A 598 6.78 2.40 13.34
C GLN A 598 8.28 2.14 13.15
N ARG A 599 8.80 0.97 13.53
CA ARG A 599 10.20 0.58 13.33
C ARG A 599 10.59 0.57 11.85
N PHE A 600 9.69 0.14 10.96
CA PHE A 600 9.87 0.25 9.50
C PHE A 600 10.03 1.72 9.10
N GLY A 601 9.15 2.61 9.56
CA GLY A 601 9.28 4.05 9.32
C GLY A 601 10.61 4.63 9.81
N GLU A 602 11.07 4.23 11.00
CA GLU A 602 12.37 4.64 11.56
C GLU A 602 13.56 4.18 10.69
N ALA A 603 13.47 2.97 10.12
CA ALA A 603 14.49 2.46 9.20
C ALA A 603 14.51 3.24 7.89
N VAL A 604 13.34 3.55 7.31
CA VAL A 604 13.24 4.40 6.12
C VAL A 604 13.86 5.78 6.38
N ALA A 605 13.58 6.39 7.53
CA ALA A 605 14.15 7.69 7.90
C ALA A 605 15.67 7.68 7.97
N LEU A 606 16.28 6.60 8.46
CA LEU A 606 17.73 6.44 8.49
C LEU A 606 18.35 6.39 7.08
N GLU A 607 17.67 5.75 6.13
CA GLU A 607 18.09 5.77 4.71
C GLU A 607 17.86 7.16 4.08
N MET A 608 16.75 7.84 4.42
CA MET A 608 16.53 9.22 3.99
C MET A 608 17.67 10.15 4.42
N GLU A 609 18.09 10.05 5.68
CA GLU A 609 19.25 10.82 6.18
C GLU A 609 20.55 10.43 5.44
N ALA A 610 20.81 9.13 5.27
CA ALA A 610 22.03 8.64 4.63
C ALA A 610 22.15 9.06 3.16
N PHE A 611 21.00 9.21 2.47
CA PHE A 611 20.92 9.52 1.03
C PHE A 611 20.41 10.93 0.73
N HIS A 612 20.32 11.80 1.73
CA HIS A 612 19.90 13.20 1.59
C HIS A 612 18.51 13.40 0.98
N VAL A 613 17.55 12.57 1.36
CA VAL A 613 16.13 12.66 0.96
C VAL A 613 15.32 13.33 2.06
N ASN A 614 14.48 14.29 1.71
CA ASN A 614 13.66 15.05 2.67
C ASN A 614 12.21 14.54 2.76
N LEU A 615 11.62 14.16 1.63
CA LEU A 615 10.25 13.66 1.54
C LEU A 615 10.21 12.26 0.92
N TRP A 616 9.58 11.35 1.63
CA TRP A 616 9.25 10.03 1.13
C TRP A 616 7.81 10.00 0.61
N LEU A 617 7.63 9.60 -0.67
CA LEU A 617 6.33 9.56 -1.34
C LEU A 617 5.58 8.27 -1.02
N ALA A 618 5.26 8.07 0.23
CA ALA A 618 4.57 6.92 0.80
C ALA A 618 4.04 7.27 2.22
N PRO A 619 3.18 6.42 2.83
CA PRO A 619 2.58 5.19 2.30
C PRO A 619 1.38 5.45 1.38
N GLY A 620 1.02 4.42 0.58
CA GLY A 620 -0.21 4.37 -0.18
C GLY A 620 -1.38 3.84 0.67
N LEU A 621 -2.56 4.48 0.60
CA LEU A 621 -3.70 4.22 1.49
C LEU A 621 -5.00 3.88 0.77
N ASN A 622 -5.01 3.77 -0.55
CA ASN A 622 -6.23 3.47 -1.28
C ASN A 622 -6.79 2.10 -0.85
N ILE A 623 -8.10 1.96 -0.93
CA ILE A 623 -8.80 0.78 -0.47
C ILE A 623 -8.65 -0.36 -1.48
N HIS A 624 -8.47 -1.61 -1.03
CA HIS A 624 -8.56 -2.80 -1.87
C HIS A 624 -10.02 -3.03 -2.27
N ARG A 625 -10.54 -2.22 -3.21
CA ARG A 625 -11.92 -2.26 -3.66
C ARG A 625 -12.21 -3.47 -4.55
N ASN A 626 -11.30 -3.75 -5.49
CA ASN A 626 -11.40 -4.87 -6.41
C ASN A 626 -10.07 -5.62 -6.50
N PRO A 627 -10.06 -6.96 -6.56
CA PRO A 627 -8.83 -7.75 -6.61
C PRO A 627 -8.00 -7.56 -7.88
N LEU A 628 -8.55 -6.94 -8.92
CA LEU A 628 -7.86 -6.68 -10.18
C LEU A 628 -7.09 -5.36 -10.21
N CYS A 629 -7.28 -4.44 -9.24
CA CYS A 629 -6.51 -3.19 -9.23
C CYS A 629 -5.02 -3.47 -9.14
N GLY A 630 -4.26 -2.95 -10.11
CA GLY A 630 -2.84 -3.24 -10.30
C GLY A 630 -1.95 -2.80 -9.14
N ARG A 631 -2.33 -1.74 -8.42
CA ARG A 631 -1.57 -1.18 -7.29
C ARG A 631 -2.01 -1.67 -5.91
N ASN A 632 -2.91 -2.64 -5.80
CA ASN A 632 -3.28 -3.19 -4.48
C ASN A 632 -2.07 -3.67 -3.66
N PHE A 633 -0.99 -4.13 -4.32
CA PHE A 633 0.21 -4.60 -3.63
C PHE A 633 0.84 -3.56 -2.69
N GLU A 634 0.81 -2.28 -3.06
CA GLU A 634 1.40 -1.20 -2.26
C GLU A 634 0.42 -0.58 -1.25
N TYR A 635 -0.87 -0.83 -1.42
CA TYR A 635 -1.92 -0.39 -0.49
C TYR A 635 -2.07 -1.38 0.67
N TYR A 636 -2.69 -0.95 1.77
CA TYR A 636 -2.68 -1.74 3.00
C TYR A 636 -3.85 -2.71 3.12
N SER A 637 -5.08 -2.27 2.85
CA SER A 637 -6.26 -3.05 3.20
C SER A 637 -7.53 -2.62 2.46
N GLU A 638 -8.54 -3.49 2.50
CA GLU A 638 -9.94 -3.14 2.19
C GLU A 638 -10.63 -2.37 3.32
N ASP A 639 -10.02 -2.35 4.53
CA ASP A 639 -10.57 -1.67 5.70
C ASP A 639 -9.84 -0.35 5.98
N PRO A 640 -10.57 0.79 6.01
CA PRO A 640 -9.96 2.11 6.19
C PRO A 640 -9.39 2.34 7.60
N PHE A 641 -9.95 1.71 8.65
CA PHE A 641 -9.43 1.84 10.01
C PHE A 641 -8.07 1.17 10.13
N LEU A 642 -7.93 -0.05 9.61
CA LEU A 642 -6.65 -0.76 9.58
C LEU A 642 -5.61 0.03 8.77
N SER A 643 -5.96 0.47 7.56
CA SER A 643 -5.07 1.25 6.68
C SER A 643 -4.59 2.53 7.36
N GLY A 644 -5.51 3.31 7.91
CA GLY A 644 -5.19 4.60 8.52
C GLY A 644 -4.32 4.50 9.77
N THR A 645 -4.60 3.53 10.65
CA THR A 645 -3.84 3.34 11.90
C THR A 645 -2.42 2.82 11.66
N LEU A 646 -2.24 1.93 10.68
CA LEU A 646 -0.91 1.46 10.27
C LEU A 646 -0.11 2.58 9.59
N ALA A 647 -0.73 3.36 8.71
CA ALA A 647 -0.09 4.52 8.08
C ALA A 647 0.33 5.59 9.09
N ALA A 648 -0.50 5.85 10.10
CA ALA A 648 -0.14 6.75 11.20
C ALA A 648 1.11 6.27 11.94
N SER A 649 1.25 4.96 12.14
CA SER A 649 2.43 4.37 12.81
C SER A 649 3.70 4.53 11.96
N VAL A 650 3.64 4.25 10.67
CA VAL A 650 4.77 4.50 9.73
C VAL A 650 5.15 5.98 9.71
N THR A 651 4.16 6.86 9.61
CA THR A 651 4.39 8.31 9.60
C THR A 651 5.14 8.78 10.85
N LYS A 652 4.72 8.32 12.04
CA LYS A 652 5.42 8.60 13.31
C LYS A 652 6.85 8.09 13.29
N GLY A 653 7.07 6.90 12.74
CA GLY A 653 8.39 6.30 12.59
C GLY A 653 9.33 7.15 11.73
N VAL A 654 8.88 7.54 10.54
CA VAL A 654 9.70 8.38 9.63
C VAL A 654 9.95 9.77 10.24
N GLN A 655 8.90 10.41 10.73
CA GLN A 655 8.97 11.81 11.20
C GLN A 655 9.54 11.97 12.63
N CYS A 656 9.94 10.88 13.29
CA CYS A 656 10.71 10.97 14.52
C CYS A 656 12.11 11.58 14.29
N ARG A 657 12.59 11.61 13.04
CA ARG A 657 13.88 12.20 12.67
C ARG A 657 13.68 13.55 11.99
N LYS A 658 14.50 14.51 12.42
CA LYS A 658 14.50 15.86 11.84
C LYS A 658 14.93 15.77 10.37
N GLY A 659 14.28 16.51 9.50
CA GLY A 659 14.58 16.56 8.06
C GLY A 659 13.89 15.47 7.23
N CYS A 660 13.14 14.57 7.86
CA CYS A 660 12.41 13.50 7.18
C CYS A 660 10.90 13.71 7.26
N GLY A 661 10.21 13.69 6.12
CA GLY A 661 8.78 13.85 6.01
C GLY A 661 8.12 12.73 5.20
N VAL A 662 6.84 12.50 5.45
CA VAL A 662 5.99 11.50 4.78
C VAL A 662 4.98 12.20 3.89
N THR A 663 4.74 11.62 2.70
CA THR A 663 3.67 12.04 1.79
C THR A 663 2.68 10.88 1.62
N ILE A 664 1.56 10.90 2.34
CA ILE A 664 0.52 9.87 2.18
C ILE A 664 -0.18 10.01 0.83
N LYS A 665 -0.52 8.87 0.17
CA LYS A 665 -1.04 8.84 -1.21
C LYS A 665 -2.01 7.68 -1.46
N HIS A 666 -2.81 7.68 -2.53
CA HIS A 666 -3.14 8.77 -3.45
C HIS A 666 -4.53 9.30 -3.10
N PHE A 667 -4.64 10.56 -2.76
CA PHE A 667 -5.86 11.17 -2.22
C PHE A 667 -6.72 11.77 -3.34
N ALA A 668 -7.87 11.16 -3.71
CA ALA A 668 -8.47 9.93 -3.19
C ALA A 668 -9.07 9.11 -4.33
N CYS A 669 -9.54 7.89 -3.98
CA CYS A 669 -10.27 7.00 -4.91
C CYS A 669 -9.46 6.49 -6.10
N ASN A 670 -8.12 6.35 -6.00
CA ASN A 670 -7.30 5.72 -7.03
C ASN A 670 -7.40 4.19 -6.92
N ASN A 671 -8.48 3.61 -7.46
CA ASN A 671 -8.81 2.19 -7.33
C ASN A 671 -8.88 1.46 -8.69
N GLN A 672 -8.47 2.13 -9.76
CA GLN A 672 -8.35 1.64 -11.13
C GLN A 672 -7.06 2.19 -11.74
N GLU A 673 -6.26 1.33 -12.40
CA GLU A 673 -5.03 1.75 -13.07
C GLU A 673 -5.23 1.97 -14.59
N ASP A 674 -6.09 1.19 -15.23
CA ASP A 674 -6.45 1.43 -16.61
C ASP A 674 -7.16 2.79 -16.74
N ASN A 675 -6.64 3.67 -17.59
CA ASN A 675 -7.12 5.06 -17.76
C ASN A 675 -7.15 5.88 -16.43
N ARG A 676 -6.23 5.65 -15.51
CA ARG A 676 -6.23 6.29 -14.18
C ARG A 676 -6.23 7.82 -14.22
N MET A 677 -5.69 8.43 -15.30
CA MET A 677 -5.65 9.89 -15.45
C MET A 677 -6.97 10.51 -15.91
N GLY A 678 -7.85 9.72 -16.56
CA GLY A 678 -9.11 10.18 -17.13
C GLY A 678 -10.37 9.60 -16.48
N VAL A 679 -10.24 8.56 -15.65
CA VAL A 679 -11.41 7.93 -15.04
C VAL A 679 -12.11 8.86 -14.04
N ASP A 680 -13.43 9.01 -14.19
CA ASP A 680 -14.29 9.75 -13.27
C ASP A 680 -15.00 8.79 -12.32
N VAL A 681 -14.57 8.81 -11.05
CA VAL A 681 -15.19 8.04 -9.97
C VAL A 681 -16.47 8.72 -9.53
N LYS A 682 -17.60 8.04 -9.71
CA LYS A 682 -18.91 8.45 -9.20
C LYS A 682 -19.17 7.77 -7.87
N ILE A 683 -19.39 8.58 -6.82
CA ILE A 683 -19.47 8.09 -5.45
C ILE A 683 -20.37 8.98 -4.59
N SER A 684 -21.20 8.37 -3.71
CA SER A 684 -21.98 9.10 -2.73
C SER A 684 -21.07 9.74 -1.67
N GLU A 685 -21.51 10.84 -1.06
CA GLU A 685 -20.72 11.52 -0.01
C GLU A 685 -20.48 10.60 1.20
N ARG A 686 -21.49 9.83 1.60
CA ARG A 686 -21.38 8.86 2.70
C ARG A 686 -20.30 7.83 2.43
N THR A 687 -20.34 7.19 1.29
CA THR A 687 -19.34 6.17 0.91
C THR A 687 -17.95 6.76 0.81
N LEU A 688 -17.84 7.94 0.20
CA LEU A 688 -16.57 8.67 0.12
C LEU A 688 -15.96 8.88 1.51
N ARG A 689 -16.75 9.39 2.48
CA ARG A 689 -16.28 9.71 3.83
C ARG A 689 -16.06 8.48 4.73
N GLU A 690 -16.96 7.49 4.69
CA GLU A 690 -16.88 6.32 5.58
C GLU A 690 -15.81 5.30 5.14
N ILE A 691 -15.51 5.23 3.83
CA ILE A 691 -14.60 4.22 3.26
C ILE A 691 -13.33 4.86 2.69
N TYR A 692 -13.45 5.70 1.67
CA TYR A 692 -12.29 6.12 0.87
C TYR A 692 -11.46 7.24 1.47
N LEU A 693 -12.05 8.08 2.30
CA LEU A 693 -11.37 9.16 3.01
C LEU A 693 -11.00 8.80 4.45
N ARG A 694 -11.69 7.83 5.07
CA ARG A 694 -11.52 7.55 6.50
C ARG A 694 -10.09 7.15 6.87
N GLY A 695 -9.42 6.34 6.05
CA GLY A 695 -8.02 5.96 6.27
C GLY A 695 -7.07 7.16 6.25
N PHE A 696 -7.27 8.08 5.30
CA PHE A 696 -6.52 9.33 5.21
C PHE A 696 -6.78 10.24 6.41
N GLU A 697 -8.03 10.36 6.84
CA GLU A 697 -8.40 11.15 8.01
C GLU A 697 -7.66 10.66 9.27
N ILE A 698 -7.64 9.34 9.51
CA ILE A 698 -6.94 8.72 10.64
C ILE A 698 -5.44 9.01 10.53
N ALA A 699 -4.85 8.79 9.36
CA ALA A 699 -3.43 9.05 9.12
C ALA A 699 -3.06 10.52 9.36
N VAL A 700 -3.89 11.47 8.93
CA VAL A 700 -3.69 12.90 9.17
C VAL A 700 -3.82 13.25 10.65
N LYS A 701 -4.88 12.78 11.31
CA LYS A 701 -5.16 13.16 12.72
C LYS A 701 -4.20 12.51 13.72
N GLU A 702 -3.82 11.24 13.50
CA GLU A 702 -2.92 10.50 14.39
C GLU A 702 -1.44 10.59 14.00
N GLY A 703 -1.13 10.57 12.70
CA GLY A 703 0.23 10.54 12.16
C GLY A 703 0.82 11.91 11.87
N GLN A 704 -0.01 12.86 11.49
CA GLN A 704 0.39 14.23 11.11
C GLN A 704 1.45 14.24 9.99
N PRO A 705 1.17 13.66 8.82
CA PRO A 705 2.14 13.59 7.72
C PRO A 705 2.55 14.99 7.26
N ALA A 706 3.77 15.10 6.74
CA ALA A 706 4.31 16.35 6.20
C ALA A 706 3.58 16.79 4.93
N ALA A 707 3.14 15.83 4.11
CA ALA A 707 2.43 16.08 2.86
C ALA A 707 1.35 15.02 2.55
N ILE A 708 0.47 15.37 1.62
CA ILE A 708 -0.52 14.50 0.97
C ILE A 708 -0.32 14.62 -0.53
N MET A 709 -0.38 13.50 -1.27
CA MET A 709 -0.39 13.50 -2.74
C MET A 709 -1.82 13.26 -3.22
N SER A 710 -2.36 14.20 -4.02
CA SER A 710 -3.65 14.02 -4.68
C SER A 710 -3.56 12.98 -5.79
N SER A 711 -4.65 12.27 -6.05
CA SER A 711 -4.70 11.24 -7.09
C SER A 711 -4.91 11.81 -8.50
N TYR A 712 -4.70 10.99 -9.52
CA TYR A 712 -4.91 11.36 -10.92
C TYR A 712 -6.38 11.54 -11.30
N ASN A 713 -7.23 10.61 -10.84
CA ASN A 713 -8.61 10.45 -11.26
C ASN A 713 -9.50 11.65 -10.91
N LEU A 714 -10.63 11.74 -11.58
CA LEU A 714 -11.70 12.62 -11.18
C LEU A 714 -12.52 11.97 -10.06
N VAL A 715 -13.12 12.81 -9.22
CA VAL A 715 -14.13 12.43 -8.23
C VAL A 715 -15.36 13.30 -8.46
N ASN A 716 -16.46 12.68 -8.87
CA ASN A 716 -17.70 13.37 -9.18
C ASN A 716 -17.53 14.53 -10.18
N GLY A 717 -16.74 14.30 -11.23
CA GLY A 717 -16.55 15.24 -12.35
C GLY A 717 -15.41 16.24 -12.17
N VAL A 718 -14.64 16.18 -11.06
CA VAL A 718 -13.53 17.11 -10.83
C VAL A 718 -12.26 16.33 -10.49
N HIS A 719 -11.15 16.61 -11.19
CA HIS A 719 -9.85 16.01 -10.84
C HIS A 719 -9.53 16.25 -9.37
N ALA A 720 -9.03 15.23 -8.69
CA ALA A 720 -8.70 15.31 -7.27
C ALA A 720 -7.78 16.49 -6.95
N ALA A 721 -6.78 16.76 -7.80
CA ALA A 721 -5.87 17.89 -7.65
C ALA A 721 -6.54 19.26 -7.84
N ASN A 722 -7.65 19.33 -8.59
CA ASN A 722 -8.42 20.58 -8.81
C ASN A 722 -9.63 20.71 -7.86
N SER A 723 -9.84 19.78 -6.96
CA SER A 723 -11.03 19.72 -6.10
C SER A 723 -10.88 20.56 -4.84
N LYS A 724 -11.61 21.69 -4.79
CA LYS A 724 -11.76 22.49 -3.56
C LYS A 724 -12.42 21.69 -2.44
N ASP A 725 -13.31 20.75 -2.76
CA ASP A 725 -13.97 19.89 -1.79
C ASP A 725 -12.95 19.01 -1.07
N LEU A 726 -12.10 18.33 -1.83
CA LEU A 726 -11.08 17.45 -1.28
C LEU A 726 -9.96 18.25 -0.59
N CYS A 727 -9.29 19.14 -1.34
CA CYS A 727 -8.08 19.81 -0.84
C CYS A 727 -8.35 20.84 0.24
N THR A 728 -9.42 21.62 0.12
CA THR A 728 -9.68 22.74 1.05
C THR A 728 -10.77 22.41 2.07
N ARG A 729 -11.98 21.97 1.65
CA ARG A 729 -13.09 21.78 2.59
C ARG A 729 -12.82 20.61 3.53
N ILE A 730 -12.48 19.46 3.01
CA ILE A 730 -12.24 18.26 3.80
C ILE A 730 -10.87 18.33 4.50
N VAL A 731 -9.79 18.35 3.74
CA VAL A 731 -8.44 18.21 4.31
C VAL A 731 -8.06 19.36 5.20
N ARG A 732 -8.27 20.62 4.75
CA ARG A 732 -7.90 21.82 5.52
C ARG A 732 -8.90 22.16 6.62
N LYS A 733 -10.18 22.34 6.24
CA LYS A 733 -11.16 22.93 7.17
C LYS A 733 -11.72 21.92 8.16
N GLU A 734 -11.94 20.66 7.75
CA GLU A 734 -12.47 19.64 8.64
C GLU A 734 -11.35 18.92 9.42
N TRP A 735 -10.31 18.45 8.72
CA TRP A 735 -9.25 17.68 9.41
C TRP A 735 -8.17 18.56 10.04
N GLY A 736 -8.10 19.83 9.67
CA GLY A 736 -7.13 20.78 10.19
C GLY A 736 -5.70 20.52 9.71
N PHE A 737 -5.54 19.91 8.55
CA PHE A 737 -4.23 19.64 7.98
C PHE A 737 -3.55 20.92 7.48
N ASP A 738 -2.34 21.16 7.93
CA ASP A 738 -1.56 22.36 7.61
C ASP A 738 -0.22 22.07 6.91
N GLY A 739 -0.01 20.80 6.50
CA GLY A 739 1.11 20.35 5.65
C GLY A 739 0.86 20.68 4.16
N VAL A 740 1.74 20.22 3.28
CA VAL A 740 1.66 20.44 1.84
C VAL A 740 0.75 19.41 1.17
N ILE A 741 -0.08 19.85 0.22
CA ILE A 741 -0.76 18.95 -0.73
C ILE A 741 -0.03 19.10 -2.07
N MET A 742 0.45 18.00 -2.62
CA MET A 742 1.09 17.95 -3.94
C MET A 742 0.24 17.16 -4.93
N SER A 743 0.39 17.44 -6.21
CA SER A 743 -0.20 16.61 -7.26
C SER A 743 0.57 15.27 -7.40
N ASP A 744 -0.09 14.26 -7.95
CA ASP A 744 0.64 13.14 -8.56
C ASP A 744 1.38 13.62 -9.82
N TRP A 745 2.34 12.79 -10.32
CA TRP A 745 3.29 13.17 -11.38
C TRP A 745 2.63 13.31 -12.74
N ASN A 746 2.89 14.42 -13.42
CA ASN A 746 2.40 14.71 -14.78
C ASN A 746 0.86 14.75 -14.91
N THR A 747 0.11 14.97 -13.84
CA THR A 747 -1.36 15.02 -13.89
C THR A 747 -1.89 16.14 -14.80
N THR A 748 -1.06 17.14 -15.08
CA THR A 748 -1.38 18.31 -15.94
C THR A 748 -0.98 18.12 -17.41
N VAL A 749 -0.30 17.01 -17.76
CA VAL A 749 0.20 16.77 -19.12
C VAL A 749 -0.89 16.32 -20.09
N PRO A 750 -1.85 15.42 -19.74
CA PRO A 750 -2.95 15.11 -20.65
C PRO A 750 -3.82 16.34 -20.95
N GLU A 751 -4.34 16.44 -22.19
CA GLU A 751 -5.19 17.56 -22.62
C GLU A 751 -6.44 17.73 -21.75
N ASP A 752 -7.00 16.60 -21.28
CA ASP A 752 -8.13 16.52 -20.36
C ASP A 752 -7.72 16.32 -18.88
N GLY A 753 -6.43 16.47 -18.58
CA GLY A 753 -5.87 16.33 -17.23
C GLY A 753 -6.19 17.49 -16.29
N SER A 754 -5.56 17.49 -15.12
CA SER A 754 -5.67 18.58 -14.16
C SER A 754 -5.15 19.91 -14.74
N VAL A 755 -5.74 21.02 -14.33
CA VAL A 755 -5.33 22.36 -14.76
C VAL A 755 -4.45 22.99 -13.69
N ALA A 756 -3.23 23.38 -14.04
CA ALA A 756 -2.19 23.84 -13.11
C ALA A 756 -2.65 24.97 -12.16
N TRP A 757 -3.20 26.06 -12.70
CA TRP A 757 -3.67 27.17 -11.84
C TRP A 757 -4.86 26.77 -10.95
N LYS A 758 -5.72 25.84 -11.41
CA LYS A 758 -6.84 25.33 -10.60
C LYS A 758 -6.36 24.43 -9.44
N CYS A 759 -5.19 23.78 -9.57
CA CYS A 759 -4.58 23.07 -8.45
C CYS A 759 -4.29 24.06 -7.31
N ALA A 760 -3.61 25.18 -7.59
CA ALA A 760 -3.33 26.21 -6.60
C ALA A 760 -4.61 26.82 -6.01
N ALA A 761 -5.61 27.14 -6.85
CA ALA A 761 -6.91 27.66 -6.41
C ALA A 761 -7.70 26.67 -5.53
N ALA A 762 -7.49 25.36 -5.71
CA ALA A 762 -8.11 24.33 -4.89
C ALA A 762 -7.38 24.09 -3.56
N GLY A 763 -6.14 24.59 -3.41
CA GLY A 763 -5.30 24.36 -2.23
C GLY A 763 -4.42 23.09 -2.35
N ASN A 764 -4.24 22.57 -3.57
CA ASN A 764 -3.16 21.67 -3.95
C ASN A 764 -1.93 22.54 -4.23
N ASP A 765 -0.95 22.52 -3.34
CA ASP A 765 0.06 23.55 -3.18
C ASP A 765 1.15 23.51 -4.25
N ILE A 766 1.53 22.32 -4.69
CA ILE A 766 2.63 22.12 -5.62
C ILE A 766 2.28 21.08 -6.69
N ILE A 767 2.61 21.37 -7.93
CA ILE A 767 2.45 20.50 -9.08
C ILE A 767 3.77 19.77 -9.33
N MET A 768 3.73 18.44 -9.42
CA MET A 768 4.92 17.62 -9.62
C MET A 768 4.87 16.87 -10.96
N PRO A 769 6.01 16.69 -11.61
CA PRO A 769 7.32 17.27 -11.33
C PRO A 769 7.41 18.75 -11.74
N GLY A 770 6.37 19.29 -12.41
CA GLY A 770 6.31 20.61 -12.99
C GLY A 770 6.95 20.71 -14.38
N ASN A 771 6.41 21.62 -15.19
CA ASN A 771 6.92 21.92 -16.53
C ASN A 771 6.71 23.42 -16.88
N ALA A 772 7.14 23.84 -18.07
CA ALA A 772 7.04 25.24 -18.49
C ALA A 772 5.59 25.69 -18.72
N GLU A 773 4.74 24.79 -19.21
CA GLU A 773 3.29 25.04 -19.41
C GLU A 773 2.58 25.25 -18.07
N ASP A 774 2.90 24.49 -17.03
CA ASP A 774 2.37 24.67 -15.68
C ASP A 774 2.72 26.05 -15.14
N ALA A 775 3.99 26.44 -15.29
CA ALA A 775 4.47 27.75 -14.85
C ALA A 775 3.76 28.90 -15.55
N GLU A 776 3.53 28.81 -16.87
CA GLU A 776 2.83 29.85 -17.62
C GLU A 776 1.33 29.86 -17.32
N SER A 777 0.68 28.70 -17.20
CA SER A 777 -0.73 28.57 -16.78
C SER A 777 -1.00 29.31 -15.46
N ILE A 778 -0.13 29.15 -14.46
CA ILE A 778 -0.25 29.83 -13.17
C ILE A 778 -0.04 31.33 -13.32
N ARG A 779 0.98 31.78 -14.10
CA ARG A 779 1.25 33.22 -14.32
C ARG A 779 0.13 33.93 -15.07
N GLU A 780 -0.40 33.30 -16.12
CA GLU A 780 -1.51 33.82 -16.89
C GLU A 780 -2.77 33.97 -16.04
N ALA A 781 -3.15 32.93 -15.28
CA ALA A 781 -4.30 32.97 -14.39
C ALA A 781 -4.16 34.07 -13.32
N TYR A 782 -2.95 34.29 -12.78
CA TYR A 782 -2.70 35.41 -11.85
C TYR A 782 -2.84 36.77 -12.52
N ARG A 783 -2.28 36.96 -13.72
CA ARG A 783 -2.41 38.21 -14.48
C ARG A 783 -3.86 38.54 -14.85
N ASN A 784 -4.64 37.49 -15.16
CA ASN A 784 -6.06 37.62 -15.55
C ASN A 784 -6.99 37.79 -14.34
N GLY A 785 -6.53 37.50 -13.12
CA GLY A 785 -7.32 37.52 -11.89
C GLY A 785 -8.14 36.25 -11.64
N ASP A 786 -7.91 35.19 -12.39
CA ASP A 786 -8.50 33.84 -12.17
C ASP A 786 -7.89 33.14 -10.96
N LEU A 787 -6.60 33.39 -10.67
CA LEU A 787 -5.89 32.98 -9.47
C LEU A 787 -5.52 34.19 -8.63
N THR A 788 -5.91 34.20 -7.37
CA THR A 788 -5.72 35.34 -6.47
C THR A 788 -4.34 35.34 -5.81
N GLU A 789 -3.87 36.52 -5.42
CA GLU A 789 -2.62 36.66 -4.64
C GLU A 789 -2.71 35.92 -3.31
N GLU A 790 -3.89 35.88 -2.67
CA GLU A 790 -4.11 35.14 -1.42
C GLU A 790 -3.92 33.63 -1.58
N GLU A 791 -4.43 33.06 -2.68
CA GLU A 791 -4.25 31.63 -2.99
C GLU A 791 -2.76 31.30 -3.22
N ILE A 792 -2.04 32.11 -4.01
CA ILE A 792 -0.59 31.94 -4.22
C ILE A 792 0.16 31.99 -2.89
N ARG A 793 -0.09 33.05 -2.06
CA ARG A 793 0.58 33.21 -0.77
C ARG A 793 0.28 32.08 0.21
N SER A 794 -0.93 31.55 0.18
CA SER A 794 -1.34 30.43 1.02
C SER A 794 -0.61 29.14 0.64
N CYS A 795 -0.54 28.81 -0.67
CA CYS A 795 0.18 27.63 -1.16
C CYS A 795 1.68 27.76 -0.87
N ALA A 796 2.29 28.87 -1.30
CA ALA A 796 3.71 29.13 -1.05
C ALA A 796 4.07 29.14 0.44
N GLY A 797 3.19 29.68 1.28
CA GLY A 797 3.40 29.71 2.74
C GLY A 797 3.50 28.30 3.36
N ARG A 798 2.67 27.35 2.91
CA ARG A 798 2.74 25.96 3.37
C ARG A 798 4.03 25.27 2.89
N ILE A 799 4.44 25.53 1.65
CA ILE A 799 5.69 25.00 1.11
C ILE A 799 6.90 25.57 1.84
N LEU A 800 6.96 26.88 2.07
CA LEU A 800 8.02 27.53 2.84
C LEU A 800 8.09 27.00 4.29
N LYS A 801 6.93 26.78 4.91
CA LYS A 801 6.85 26.15 6.23
C LYS A 801 7.45 24.75 6.19
N LEU A 802 7.08 23.92 5.21
CA LEU A 802 7.61 22.57 5.04
C LEU A 802 9.13 22.60 4.84
N ILE A 803 9.62 23.49 3.97
CA ILE A 803 11.07 23.67 3.74
C ILE A 803 11.78 24.03 5.05
N SER A 804 11.22 24.96 5.84
CA SER A 804 11.82 25.34 7.13
C SER A 804 11.87 24.21 8.18
N GLN A 805 11.02 23.21 8.02
CA GLN A 805 10.96 22.03 8.93
C GLN A 805 11.90 20.90 8.49
N LEU A 806 12.10 20.74 7.19
CA LEU A 806 12.80 19.58 6.62
C LEU A 806 14.21 19.91 6.07
N ALA A 807 14.54 21.16 5.82
CA ALA A 807 15.86 21.56 5.31
C ALA A 807 16.93 21.74 6.41
#